data_c7e391045cdd0e6b106e3dc93b29a5f3
#
_entry.id   c7e391045cdd0e6b106e3dc93b29a5f3
#
_cell.length_a   1.000
_cell.length_b   1.000
_cell.length_c   1.000
_cell.angle_alpha   90.00
_cell.angle_beta   90.00
_cell.angle_gamma   90.00
#
_symmetry.space_group_name_H-M   'P 1'
#
loop_
_entity.id
_entity.type
_entity.pdbx_description
1 polymer ?
#
loop_
_entity_poly.entity_id
_entity_poly.type
_entity_poly.pdbx_seq_one_letter_code
_entity_poly.pdbx_strand_id
1 'polypeptide(L)'
;MNHTIRKNTLLGATAIVTAIAFSTPALAQDASGSDDAEFLGTLTLGESKREVQADTATPVTVIDQEEIDDRQASTVAELIDSVPGVSLVNGSTPVGSGINIRGFGANGTYGTDQKVAIQIDGASVGSEELYRVGTQLFTDPYLYKSVEVIRGTVGSFEYGSGIIGGVVRLETIDASDLTGGEPGFALRQTLGGATNMDGFNSSTTLAIQPTENFEVLANYSWREQHNQEDGHDRVIENSEFELPSYLVKARYSAGDHSVTASYTNTETTERDKPYDSFGTTGGSFGNVDRDTTSETIALKYNYNPLTNDLINLDVIYSYANQEIDQTCIVGSGPFGCFATVDADHRYETSKLTVKNSAFIEAGVLTHDIRAGLEYILKERLDASSAPGGEDNRYAFFVVDNIEFGGGWSFTPALRFETSEVEGVLDDGSNASYDNDALMGGASLRYEFDNGIALFGSYAYTESLPILDDLENETYMTQPEIGETVEIGGSYDRIGVFGRDDSLSIKANFYRTDLEDNTSYSGVDSVELSGLELEGSYARRDGTYVDVNANIVDGEQTNTTGTKSDWRNLTADSMRVTLGKRFSPLADLSTEFVAAADDEINDRPGYVTVNLRATITPQEGVLEGTSFRFGIENALDMNYMPALATRTAAGRNIKFTVSKSF
;
A
#
# COMPACT_ATOMS: atom_id res chain seq x y z
N MET A 1 -5.45 -27.37 -26.36
CA MET A 1 -6.45 -26.75 -27.25
C MET A 1 -7.84 -27.20 -26.81
N ASN A 2 -8.38 -26.52 -25.87
CA ASN A 2 -9.81 -26.39 -25.52
C ASN A 2 -9.88 -25.50 -24.28
N HIS A 3 -9.83 -24.19 -24.50
CA HIS A 3 -10.19 -23.21 -23.49
C HIS A 3 -11.70 -23.23 -23.36
N THR A 4 -12.20 -23.99 -22.41
CA THR A 4 -13.59 -23.88 -21.97
C THR A 4 -13.65 -22.72 -21.00
N ILE A 5 -14.20 -21.59 -21.44
CA ILE A 5 -14.56 -20.46 -20.59
C ILE A 5 -15.45 -21.01 -19.46
N ARG A 6 -14.93 -21.06 -18.25
CA ARG A 6 -15.66 -21.52 -17.06
C ARG A 6 -16.75 -20.50 -16.72
N LYS A 7 -17.96 -20.83 -17.10
CA LYS A 7 -19.19 -20.12 -16.71
C LYS A 7 -19.81 -20.87 -15.55
N ASN A 8 -19.47 -20.62 -14.33
CA ASN A 8 -20.35 -21.15 -13.25
C ASN A 8 -19.97 -20.70 -11.83
N THR A 9 -19.81 -19.43 -11.51
CA THR A 9 -19.84 -19.08 -10.07
C THR A 9 -20.31 -17.65 -9.76
N LEU A 10 -20.45 -16.78 -10.75
CA LEU A 10 -20.95 -15.41 -10.54
C LEU A 10 -22.47 -15.28 -10.36
N LEU A 11 -23.23 -16.36 -10.47
CA LEU A 11 -24.70 -16.33 -10.42
C LEU A 11 -25.29 -16.25 -9.00
N GLY A 12 -24.48 -16.44 -7.95
CA GLY A 12 -24.94 -16.33 -6.56
C GLY A 12 -25.03 -14.89 -6.02
N ALA A 13 -24.23 -13.98 -6.55
CA ALA A 13 -24.16 -12.60 -6.06
C ALA A 13 -25.21 -11.65 -6.66
N THR A 14 -25.81 -12.00 -7.79
CA THR A 14 -26.76 -11.13 -8.51
C THR A 14 -28.15 -11.06 -7.87
N ALA A 15 -28.48 -11.91 -6.91
CA ALA A 15 -29.82 -11.98 -6.30
C ALA A 15 -30.04 -11.02 -5.12
N ILE A 16 -29.01 -10.35 -4.60
CA ILE A 16 -29.13 -9.49 -3.40
C ILE A 16 -29.32 -8.00 -3.72
N VAL A 17 -29.05 -7.56 -4.96
CA VAL A 17 -29.10 -6.13 -5.33
C VAL A 17 -30.53 -5.60 -5.64
N THR A 18 -31.55 -6.45 -5.69
CA THR A 18 -32.88 -6.07 -6.22
C THR A 18 -33.92 -5.60 -5.17
N ALA A 19 -33.56 -5.42 -3.94
CA ALA A 19 -34.55 -5.08 -2.90
C ALA A 19 -34.10 -3.97 -1.96
N ILE A 20 -33.97 -2.71 -2.43
CA ILE A 20 -34.24 -1.52 -1.57
C ILE A 20 -34.41 -0.29 -2.50
N ALA A 21 -35.65 -0.07 -2.96
CA ALA A 21 -36.10 1.21 -3.48
C ALA A 21 -37.03 1.84 -2.45
N PHE A 22 -36.57 2.85 -1.71
CA PHE A 22 -37.44 3.73 -0.93
C PHE A 22 -37.45 5.13 -1.50
N SER A 23 -38.61 5.57 -1.89
CA SER A 23 -38.92 6.91 -2.37
C SER A 23 -39.34 7.81 -1.20
N THR A 24 -38.74 9.02 -1.07
CA THR A 24 -39.34 10.14 -0.36
C THR A 24 -38.90 11.49 -0.98
N PRO A 25 -39.70 12.55 -0.87
CA PRO A 25 -39.59 13.73 -1.72
C PRO A 25 -38.65 14.81 -1.17
N ALA A 26 -38.16 15.63 -2.12
CA ALA A 26 -37.21 16.71 -1.97
C ALA A 26 -37.80 17.96 -1.32
N LEU A 27 -36.99 18.68 -0.54
CA LEU A 27 -37.06 20.12 -0.36
C LEU A 27 -35.66 20.72 -0.53
N ALA A 28 -35.56 21.69 -1.43
CA ALA A 28 -34.34 22.39 -1.78
C ALA A 28 -34.13 23.61 -0.89
N GLN A 29 -32.87 23.91 -0.54
CA GLN A 29 -32.46 25.25 -0.20
C GLN A 29 -30.98 25.47 -0.54
N ASP A 30 -30.71 26.58 -1.25
CA ASP A 30 -29.40 27.02 -1.71
C ASP A 30 -28.50 27.50 -0.57
N ALA A 31 -27.21 27.18 -0.64
CA ALA A 31 -26.15 28.00 -0.06
C ALA A 31 -24.83 27.83 -0.81
N SER A 32 -24.38 28.92 -1.38
CA SER A 32 -23.04 29.12 -1.93
C SER A 32 -22.06 29.41 -0.79
N GLY A 33 -20.87 28.85 -0.81
CA GLY A 33 -19.82 29.26 0.12
C GLY A 33 -18.56 28.41 0.08
N SER A 34 -17.51 29.02 -0.36
CA SER A 34 -16.06 28.93 -0.06
C SER A 34 -15.41 27.59 0.24
N ASP A 35 -14.42 27.31 -0.60
CA ASP A 35 -13.34 26.36 -0.38
C ASP A 35 -12.51 26.75 0.87
N ASP A 36 -12.70 26.00 1.95
CA ASP A 36 -11.74 25.85 3.03
C ASP A 36 -11.99 24.44 3.61
N ALA A 37 -11.19 23.47 3.17
CA ALA A 37 -11.20 22.12 3.69
C ALA A 37 -10.61 22.12 5.10
N GLU A 38 -11.47 22.21 6.11
CA GLU A 38 -11.09 21.98 7.50
C GLU A 38 -10.79 20.48 7.70
N PHE A 39 -9.57 20.16 8.05
CA PHE A 39 -8.98 18.82 8.21
C PHE A 39 -9.63 17.96 9.34
N LEU A 40 -10.56 18.46 10.06
CA LEU A 40 -11.36 17.71 11.03
C LEU A 40 -12.62 17.15 10.36
N GLY A 41 -12.43 16.14 9.47
CA GLY A 41 -13.53 15.29 9.03
C GLY A 41 -14.83 16.00 8.70
N THR A 42 -14.78 17.04 7.86
CA THR A 42 -16.00 17.64 7.32
C THR A 42 -16.59 16.64 6.34
N LEU A 43 -17.58 15.87 6.77
CA LEU A 43 -18.34 14.97 5.92
C LEU A 43 -18.99 15.76 4.79
N THR A 44 -18.36 15.82 3.64
CA THR A 44 -18.88 16.52 2.47
C THR A 44 -20.05 15.71 1.90
N LEU A 45 -21.26 16.26 1.96
CA LEU A 45 -22.43 15.61 1.37
C LEU A 45 -22.31 15.61 -0.15
N GLY A 46 -22.40 14.42 -0.74
CA GLY A 46 -22.32 14.26 -2.19
C GLY A 46 -21.01 13.64 -2.68
N GLU A 47 -20.09 13.31 -1.78
CA GLU A 47 -18.90 12.54 -2.04
C GLU A 47 -18.99 11.15 -1.41
N SER A 48 -18.38 10.15 -2.03
CA SER A 48 -18.19 8.82 -1.47
C SER A 48 -16.97 8.81 -0.54
N LYS A 49 -16.68 7.68 0.10
CA LYS A 49 -15.45 7.53 0.89
C LYS A 49 -14.20 7.39 0.06
N ARG A 50 -14.34 7.05 -1.20
CA ARG A 50 -13.21 6.81 -2.10
C ARG A 50 -13.36 7.60 -3.38
N GLU A 51 -12.33 8.35 -3.73
CA GLU A 51 -12.21 9.01 -5.01
C GLU A 51 -11.60 8.05 -6.03
N VAL A 52 -12.30 7.82 -7.13
CA VAL A 52 -11.76 7.05 -8.26
C VAL A 52 -10.95 7.99 -9.13
N GLN A 53 -9.66 7.71 -9.30
CA GLN A 53 -8.74 8.52 -10.13
C GLN A 53 -9.03 8.28 -11.62
N ALA A 54 -10.12 8.90 -12.12
CA ALA A 54 -10.63 8.71 -13.48
C ALA A 54 -9.89 9.52 -14.55
N ASP A 55 -9.13 10.53 -14.14
CA ASP A 55 -8.40 11.49 -14.99
C ASP A 55 -7.01 11.00 -15.45
N THR A 56 -6.52 9.91 -14.88
CA THR A 56 -5.22 9.31 -15.23
C THR A 56 -5.36 7.93 -15.87
N ALA A 57 -4.43 7.58 -16.77
CA ALA A 57 -4.30 6.21 -17.30
C ALA A 57 -3.72 5.25 -16.22
N THR A 58 -2.88 5.74 -15.33
CA THR A 58 -2.26 4.93 -14.27
C THR A 58 -3.31 4.48 -13.26
N PRO A 59 -3.36 3.20 -12.90
CA PRO A 59 -4.27 2.70 -11.87
C PRO A 59 -3.74 3.06 -10.46
N VAL A 60 -4.24 4.14 -9.91
CA VAL A 60 -3.89 4.68 -8.59
C VAL A 60 -5.11 4.65 -7.67
N THR A 61 -4.92 4.26 -6.41
CA THR A 61 -5.92 4.36 -5.36
C THR A 61 -5.33 5.11 -4.18
N VAL A 62 -6.03 6.14 -3.70
CA VAL A 62 -5.65 6.91 -2.51
C VAL A 62 -6.61 6.56 -1.37
N ILE A 63 -6.03 6.23 -0.21
CA ILE A 63 -6.74 6.03 1.05
C ILE A 63 -6.39 7.23 1.92
N ASP A 64 -7.38 8.03 2.23
CA ASP A 64 -7.23 9.26 3.01
C ASP A 64 -7.33 9.01 4.53
N GLN A 65 -7.16 10.07 5.31
CA GLN A 65 -7.24 10.01 6.77
C GLN A 65 -8.61 9.54 7.28
N GLU A 66 -9.72 9.89 6.59
CA GLU A 66 -11.06 9.47 6.99
C GLU A 66 -11.20 7.94 6.86
N GLU A 67 -10.76 7.38 5.75
CA GLU A 67 -10.80 5.94 5.52
C GLU A 67 -9.85 5.19 6.45
N ILE A 68 -8.62 5.71 6.69
CA ILE A 68 -7.66 5.16 7.67
C ILE A 68 -8.32 5.03 9.04
N ASP A 69 -8.91 6.11 9.50
CA ASP A 69 -9.57 6.17 10.81
C ASP A 69 -10.80 5.26 10.91
N ASP A 70 -11.64 5.21 9.86
CA ASP A 70 -12.89 4.46 9.83
C ASP A 70 -12.69 2.93 9.73
N ARG A 71 -11.62 2.50 9.06
CA ARG A 71 -11.30 1.07 8.95
C ARG A 71 -10.77 0.50 10.24
N GLN A 72 -10.20 1.33 11.12
CA GLN A 72 -9.61 0.89 12.39
C GLN A 72 -8.67 -0.31 12.18
N ALA A 73 -7.90 -0.29 11.09
CA ALA A 73 -6.99 -1.36 10.71
C ALA A 73 -5.85 -1.49 11.74
N SER A 74 -5.43 -2.73 12.01
CA SER A 74 -4.33 -3.02 12.92
C SER A 74 -2.97 -2.83 12.26
N THR A 75 -2.91 -2.98 10.94
CA THR A 75 -1.69 -2.85 10.13
C THR A 75 -1.98 -2.06 8.86
N VAL A 76 -0.94 -1.51 8.23
CA VAL A 76 -1.08 -0.88 6.91
C VAL A 76 -1.44 -1.92 5.85
N ALA A 77 -0.97 -3.15 5.97
CA ALA A 77 -1.37 -4.23 5.08
C ALA A 77 -2.90 -4.42 5.10
N GLU A 78 -3.51 -4.55 6.29
CA GLU A 78 -4.97 -4.66 6.45
C GLU A 78 -5.72 -3.44 5.88
N LEU A 79 -5.12 -2.24 5.98
CA LEU A 79 -5.70 -1.00 5.45
C LEU A 79 -5.82 -1.03 3.92
N ILE A 80 -4.79 -1.46 3.22
CA ILE A 80 -4.73 -1.46 1.74
C ILE A 80 -5.37 -2.69 1.09
N ASP A 81 -5.78 -3.70 1.83
CA ASP A 81 -6.53 -4.87 1.33
C ASP A 81 -7.81 -4.48 0.57
N SER A 82 -8.28 -3.27 0.76
CA SER A 82 -9.44 -2.72 0.06
C SER A 82 -9.15 -2.25 -1.38
N VAL A 83 -7.90 -2.20 -1.80
CA VAL A 83 -7.50 -1.77 -3.15
C VAL A 83 -7.62 -2.96 -4.12
N PRO A 84 -8.24 -2.79 -5.31
CA PRO A 84 -8.30 -3.89 -6.28
C PRO A 84 -6.89 -4.34 -6.70
N GLY A 85 -6.72 -5.64 -6.91
CA GLY A 85 -5.43 -6.21 -7.27
C GLY A 85 -4.42 -6.33 -6.12
N VAL A 86 -4.75 -5.81 -4.92
CA VAL A 86 -3.96 -6.02 -3.69
C VAL A 86 -4.50 -7.21 -2.93
N SER A 87 -3.61 -8.08 -2.49
CA SER A 87 -3.92 -9.24 -1.65
C SER A 87 -2.90 -9.36 -0.53
N LEU A 88 -3.33 -9.90 0.58
CA LEU A 88 -2.49 -10.02 1.76
C LEU A 88 -1.99 -11.45 1.96
N VAL A 89 -0.75 -11.56 2.40
CA VAL A 89 -0.26 -12.74 3.10
C VAL A 89 -0.51 -12.48 4.58
N ASN A 90 -1.54 -13.09 5.16
CA ASN A 90 -2.08 -12.85 6.50
C ASN A 90 -2.68 -11.44 6.70
N GLY A 91 -1.93 -10.43 7.09
CA GLY A 91 -2.37 -9.03 7.11
C GLY A 91 -2.67 -8.47 8.50
N SER A 92 -3.10 -9.28 9.46
CA SER A 92 -3.56 -8.81 10.77
C SER A 92 -2.45 -8.62 11.82
N THR A 93 -1.21 -8.99 11.49
CA THR A 93 -0.04 -8.84 12.37
C THR A 93 1.08 -8.08 11.66
N PRO A 94 1.90 -7.29 12.36
CA PRO A 94 3.03 -6.59 11.75
C PRO A 94 4.10 -7.55 11.22
N VAL A 95 4.44 -8.58 11.98
CA VAL A 95 5.36 -9.64 11.56
C VAL A 95 4.57 -10.81 10.98
N GLY A 96 5.11 -11.47 9.95
CA GLY A 96 4.43 -12.58 9.27
C GLY A 96 3.26 -12.16 8.38
N SER A 97 3.25 -10.91 7.96
CA SER A 97 2.35 -10.34 6.97
C SER A 97 3.12 -9.77 5.79
N GLY A 98 2.45 -9.63 4.66
CA GLY A 98 3.05 -8.99 3.49
C GLY A 98 2.01 -8.60 2.47
N ILE A 99 2.44 -7.80 1.51
CA ILE A 99 1.60 -7.29 0.42
C ILE A 99 1.99 -7.97 -0.87
N ASN A 100 0.97 -8.42 -1.57
CA ASN A 100 1.05 -8.88 -2.95
C ASN A 100 0.17 -7.98 -3.82
N ILE A 101 0.72 -7.45 -4.90
CA ILE A 101 0.00 -6.63 -5.87
C ILE A 101 0.06 -7.33 -7.22
N ARG A 102 -1.11 -7.69 -7.76
CA ARG A 102 -1.23 -8.36 -9.07
C ARG A 102 -0.40 -9.66 -9.17
N GLY A 103 -0.31 -10.43 -8.08
CA GLY A 103 0.44 -11.69 -8.05
C GLY A 103 1.95 -11.55 -7.79
N PHE A 104 2.47 -10.33 -7.58
CA PHE A 104 3.87 -10.04 -7.28
C PHE A 104 4.02 -9.43 -5.89
N GLY A 105 5.19 -9.60 -5.27
CA GLY A 105 5.48 -9.18 -3.91
C GLY A 105 5.48 -10.32 -2.91
N ALA A 106 5.14 -10.04 -1.66
CA ALA A 106 5.18 -11.02 -0.59
C ALA A 106 4.35 -12.28 -0.90
N ASN A 107 4.84 -13.40 -0.40
CA ASN A 107 4.18 -14.70 -0.46
C ASN A 107 4.43 -15.47 0.85
N GLY A 108 3.89 -16.68 1.01
CA GLY A 108 4.06 -17.47 2.24
C GLY A 108 5.50 -17.95 2.53
N THR A 109 6.47 -17.60 1.71
CA THR A 109 7.89 -17.93 1.86
C THR A 109 8.74 -16.68 2.08
N TYR A 110 8.47 -15.62 1.32
CA TYR A 110 9.18 -14.34 1.40
C TYR A 110 8.25 -13.27 1.92
N GLY A 111 8.66 -12.55 2.95
CA GLY A 111 7.93 -11.43 3.54
C GLY A 111 8.14 -10.13 2.79
N THR A 112 9.23 -10.03 2.04
CA THR A 112 9.60 -8.90 1.20
C THR A 112 9.92 -9.34 -0.22
N ASP A 113 9.71 -8.46 -1.18
CA ASP A 113 10.04 -8.68 -2.57
C ASP A 113 10.18 -7.31 -3.24
N GLN A 114 11.27 -7.07 -3.95
CA GLN A 114 11.55 -5.79 -4.63
C GLN A 114 10.60 -5.48 -5.81
N LYS A 115 9.69 -6.37 -6.18
CA LYS A 115 8.67 -6.12 -7.21
C LYS A 115 7.53 -5.21 -6.74
N VAL A 116 7.46 -4.97 -5.42
CA VAL A 116 6.58 -3.99 -4.80
C VAL A 116 7.45 -3.01 -3.99
N ALA A 117 7.45 -1.75 -4.38
CA ALA A 117 8.17 -0.71 -3.66
C ALA A 117 7.29 -0.07 -2.58
N ILE A 118 7.87 0.22 -1.42
CA ILE A 118 7.20 0.90 -0.33
C ILE A 118 8.02 2.11 0.08
N GLN A 119 7.35 3.26 0.26
CA GLN A 119 7.98 4.51 0.66
C GLN A 119 7.22 5.17 1.81
N ILE A 120 7.96 5.65 2.80
CA ILE A 120 7.46 6.50 3.89
C ILE A 120 8.11 7.88 3.76
N ASP A 121 7.34 8.93 3.49
CA ASP A 121 7.82 10.30 3.24
C ASP A 121 8.97 10.36 2.19
N GLY A 122 9.06 9.39 1.28
CA GLY A 122 10.12 9.26 0.28
C GLY A 122 11.29 8.35 0.67
N ALA A 123 11.37 7.87 1.91
CA ALA A 123 12.31 6.83 2.31
C ALA A 123 11.83 5.47 1.78
N SER A 124 12.67 4.78 1.03
CA SER A 124 12.39 3.44 0.55
C SER A 124 12.58 2.45 1.69
N VAL A 125 11.48 1.83 2.14
CA VAL A 125 11.49 0.88 3.25
C VAL A 125 11.36 -0.55 2.74
N GLY A 126 11.67 -1.49 3.62
CA GLY A 126 11.80 -2.89 3.28
C GLY A 126 13.24 -3.19 2.88
N SER A 127 13.48 -4.44 2.74
CA SER A 127 14.77 -4.98 2.37
C SER A 127 14.63 -5.75 1.06
N GLU A 128 15.68 -6.36 0.65
CA GLU A 128 15.69 -7.42 -0.34
C GLU A 128 14.85 -8.62 0.13
N GLU A 129 14.82 -9.70 -0.60
CA GLU A 129 14.02 -10.86 -0.25
C GLU A 129 14.42 -11.45 1.11
N LEU A 130 13.52 -11.39 2.09
CA LEU A 130 13.68 -12.00 3.40
C LEU A 130 12.90 -13.31 3.50
N TYR A 131 13.66 -14.40 3.58
CA TYR A 131 13.10 -15.75 3.66
C TYR A 131 12.48 -16.01 5.03
N ARG A 132 11.16 -16.23 5.09
CA ARG A 132 10.37 -16.63 6.27
C ARG A 132 10.41 -15.70 7.48
N VAL A 133 11.11 -14.59 7.38
CA VAL A 133 11.21 -13.60 8.45
C VAL A 133 10.94 -12.21 7.89
N GLY A 134 10.55 -11.27 8.74
CA GLY A 134 10.33 -9.89 8.36
C GLY A 134 9.01 -9.63 7.65
N THR A 135 8.84 -8.38 7.24
CA THR A 135 7.67 -7.85 6.56
C THR A 135 8.02 -6.53 5.87
N GLN A 136 7.35 -6.23 4.75
CA GLN A 136 7.54 -4.96 4.05
C GLN A 136 6.88 -3.77 4.77
N LEU A 137 5.77 -4.00 5.49
CA LEU A 137 4.95 -2.95 6.11
C LEU A 137 4.94 -3.04 7.64
N PHE A 138 6.12 -2.99 8.22
CA PHE A 138 6.29 -2.97 9.65
C PHE A 138 6.14 -1.52 10.18
N THR A 139 4.88 -1.06 10.33
CA THR A 139 4.56 0.30 10.77
C THR A 139 3.10 0.41 11.23
N ASP A 140 2.79 1.43 12.07
CA ASP A 140 1.44 1.67 12.60
C ASP A 140 0.63 2.63 11.70
N PRO A 141 -0.62 2.29 11.31
CA PRO A 141 -1.49 3.18 10.52
C PRO A 141 -1.73 4.57 11.10
N TYR A 142 -1.66 4.75 12.41
CA TYR A 142 -1.88 6.06 13.05
C TYR A 142 -0.77 7.08 12.81
N LEU A 143 0.33 6.69 12.18
CA LEU A 143 1.39 7.63 11.78
C LEU A 143 1.06 8.38 10.49
N TYR A 144 0.06 7.92 9.71
CA TYR A 144 -0.17 8.37 8.33
C TYR A 144 -1.46 9.14 8.15
N LYS A 145 -1.43 10.14 7.27
CA LYS A 145 -2.59 10.90 6.79
C LYS A 145 -3.12 10.37 5.46
N SER A 146 -2.26 9.71 4.66
CA SER A 146 -2.67 9.10 3.41
C SER A 146 -1.80 7.91 3.04
N VAL A 147 -2.39 6.96 2.30
CA VAL A 147 -1.71 5.84 1.67
C VAL A 147 -2.12 5.82 0.20
N GLU A 148 -1.14 5.93 -0.68
CA GLU A 148 -1.33 5.84 -2.13
C GLU A 148 -0.81 4.50 -2.64
N VAL A 149 -1.61 3.79 -3.40
CA VAL A 149 -1.24 2.53 -4.04
C VAL A 149 -1.29 2.70 -5.54
N ILE A 150 -0.12 2.71 -6.18
CA ILE A 150 0.07 2.74 -7.63
C ILE A 150 0.28 1.30 -8.08
N ARG A 151 -0.58 0.78 -8.94
CA ARG A 151 -0.50 -0.62 -9.40
C ARG A 151 0.17 -0.72 -10.75
N GLY A 152 0.97 -1.78 -10.94
CA GLY A 152 1.70 -2.05 -12.18
C GLY A 152 2.92 -1.16 -12.40
N THR A 153 3.52 -1.29 -13.58
CA THR A 153 4.82 -0.72 -13.90
C THR A 153 4.77 0.72 -14.41
N VAL A 154 3.69 1.11 -15.10
CA VAL A 154 3.60 2.42 -15.82
C VAL A 154 3.82 3.63 -14.91
N GLY A 155 3.33 3.57 -13.66
CA GLY A 155 3.50 4.64 -12.68
C GLY A 155 4.76 4.52 -11.82
N SER A 156 5.61 3.51 -12.01
CA SER A 156 6.70 3.18 -11.09
C SER A 156 8.06 3.80 -11.42
N PHE A 157 8.27 4.33 -12.63
CA PHE A 157 9.59 4.77 -13.10
C PHE A 157 10.24 5.88 -12.27
N GLU A 158 9.47 6.66 -11.53
CA GLU A 158 10.01 7.65 -10.58
C GLU A 158 10.54 7.02 -9.28
N TYR A 159 10.22 5.74 -9.01
CA TYR A 159 10.41 5.14 -7.69
C TYR A 159 11.50 4.07 -7.63
N GLY A 160 11.80 3.40 -8.74
CA GLY A 160 12.85 2.39 -8.79
C GLY A 160 12.81 1.51 -10.03
N SER A 161 13.76 0.59 -10.11
CA SER A 161 13.87 -0.47 -11.12
C SER A 161 13.14 -1.74 -10.66
N GLY A 162 12.74 -2.59 -11.61
CA GLY A 162 12.17 -3.92 -11.33
C GLY A 162 10.78 -3.93 -10.69
N ILE A 163 10.12 -2.77 -10.58
CA ILE A 163 8.80 -2.67 -9.95
C ILE A 163 7.73 -3.12 -10.95
N ILE A 164 7.17 -4.30 -10.72
CA ILE A 164 6.15 -4.92 -11.59
C ILE A 164 4.77 -4.88 -10.90
N GLY A 165 4.71 -5.21 -9.62
CA GLY A 165 3.46 -5.19 -8.84
C GLY A 165 2.94 -3.78 -8.64
N GLY A 166 3.77 -2.89 -8.15
CA GLY A 166 3.40 -1.49 -7.91
C GLY A 166 4.15 -0.81 -6.77
N VAL A 167 3.64 0.36 -6.39
CA VAL A 167 4.25 1.20 -5.35
C VAL A 167 3.22 1.53 -4.27
N VAL A 168 3.59 1.39 -3.01
CA VAL A 168 2.82 1.86 -1.86
C VAL A 168 3.54 3.06 -1.26
N ARG A 169 2.88 4.21 -1.22
CA ARG A 169 3.41 5.44 -0.67
C ARG A 169 2.62 5.85 0.56
N LEU A 170 3.34 6.05 1.65
CA LEU A 170 2.78 6.45 2.94
C LEU A 170 3.24 7.87 3.25
N GLU A 171 2.30 8.76 3.52
CA GLU A 171 2.58 10.13 3.93
C GLU A 171 2.21 10.32 5.40
N THR A 172 3.19 10.73 6.21
CA THR A 172 2.98 10.94 7.64
C THR A 172 2.19 12.22 7.91
N ILE A 173 1.47 12.25 9.04
CA ILE A 173 0.71 13.43 9.48
C ILE A 173 1.61 14.65 9.69
N ASP A 174 1.08 15.84 9.40
CA ASP A 174 1.71 17.14 9.64
C ASP A 174 1.05 17.85 10.84
N ALA A 175 1.71 18.83 11.44
CA ALA A 175 1.09 19.59 12.52
C ALA A 175 -0.08 20.45 12.02
N SER A 176 0.03 20.97 10.79
CA SER A 176 -1.03 21.71 10.12
C SER A 176 -2.32 20.90 9.91
N ASP A 177 -2.20 19.57 9.81
CA ASP A 177 -3.37 18.68 9.73
C ASP A 177 -4.23 18.71 11.00
N LEU A 178 -3.66 19.13 12.15
CA LEU A 178 -4.36 19.27 13.41
C LEU A 178 -4.65 20.73 13.79
N THR A 179 -3.79 21.67 13.36
CA THR A 179 -3.94 23.10 13.68
C THR A 179 -4.75 23.86 12.62
N GLY A 180 -5.10 23.20 11.49
CA GLY A 180 -5.74 23.87 10.34
C GLY A 180 -4.80 24.84 9.62
N GLY A 181 -3.47 24.70 9.78
CA GLY A 181 -2.46 25.60 9.21
C GLY A 181 -2.30 26.95 9.95
N GLU A 182 -3.01 27.16 11.04
CA GLU A 182 -2.97 28.38 11.83
C GLU A 182 -2.00 28.27 13.02
N PRO A 183 -1.36 29.39 13.42
CA PRO A 183 -0.54 29.39 14.62
C PRO A 183 -1.32 28.95 15.87
N GLY A 184 -0.87 27.89 16.50
CA GLY A 184 -1.57 27.31 17.62
C GLY A 184 -0.91 26.05 18.17
N PHE A 185 -1.69 25.38 19.00
CA PHE A 185 -1.38 24.11 19.63
C PHE A 185 -2.58 23.20 19.50
N ALA A 186 -2.36 21.97 19.12
CA ALA A 186 -3.39 20.94 19.14
C ALA A 186 -2.86 19.65 19.78
N LEU A 187 -3.71 18.96 20.51
CA LEU A 187 -3.47 17.64 21.07
C LEU A 187 -4.58 16.71 20.62
N ARG A 188 -4.23 15.64 19.91
CA ARG A 188 -5.18 14.56 19.57
C ARG A 188 -4.85 13.33 20.40
N GLN A 189 -5.86 12.81 21.10
CA GLN A 189 -5.78 11.52 21.80
C GLN A 189 -6.75 10.55 21.16
N THR A 190 -6.25 9.40 20.75
CA THR A 190 -7.04 8.28 20.23
C THR A 190 -6.89 7.09 21.15
N LEU A 191 -8.00 6.45 21.50
CA LEU A 191 -8.06 5.24 22.30
C LEU A 191 -9.01 4.25 21.62
N GLY A 192 -8.59 3.02 21.45
CA GLY A 192 -9.40 1.99 20.82
C GLY A 192 -9.25 0.62 21.47
N GLY A 193 -10.19 -0.25 21.17
CA GLY A 193 -10.18 -1.64 21.60
C GLY A 193 -10.93 -2.54 20.63
N ALA A 194 -10.65 -3.84 20.72
CA ALA A 194 -11.20 -4.88 19.87
C ALA A 194 -11.51 -6.14 20.69
N THR A 195 -12.62 -6.83 20.38
CA THR A 195 -13.08 -7.99 21.17
C THR A 195 -12.45 -9.30 20.77
N ASN A 196 -12.18 -9.50 19.49
CA ASN A 196 -11.41 -10.66 19.05
C ASN A 196 -9.94 -10.30 19.24
N MET A 197 -9.17 -11.01 20.06
CA MET A 197 -7.79 -10.69 20.40
C MET A 197 -7.60 -9.78 21.64
N ASP A 198 -8.64 -9.36 22.33
CA ASP A 198 -8.56 -8.39 23.45
C ASP A 198 -7.64 -7.20 23.13
N GLY A 199 -7.76 -6.69 21.89
CA GLY A 199 -6.85 -5.68 21.36
C GLY A 199 -7.06 -4.32 22.00
N PHE A 200 -5.96 -3.60 22.24
CA PHE A 200 -5.94 -2.22 22.71
C PHE A 200 -5.01 -1.37 21.85
N ASN A 201 -5.43 -0.14 21.58
CA ASN A 201 -4.56 0.86 20.94
C ASN A 201 -4.71 2.22 21.57
N SER A 202 -3.61 2.98 21.59
CA SER A 202 -3.55 4.35 22.08
C SER A 202 -2.61 5.15 21.20
N SER A 203 -3.06 6.30 20.68
CA SER A 203 -2.19 7.21 19.93
C SER A 203 -2.35 8.63 20.48
N THR A 204 -1.23 9.27 20.79
CA THR A 204 -1.16 10.65 21.28
C THR A 204 -0.37 11.47 20.28
N THR A 205 -1.03 12.46 19.67
CA THR A 205 -0.40 13.37 18.71
C THR A 205 -0.38 14.77 19.28
N LEU A 206 0.79 15.37 19.33
CA LEU A 206 1.04 16.73 19.74
C LEU A 206 1.46 17.56 18.53
N ALA A 207 0.71 18.60 18.19
CA ALA A 207 1.01 19.53 17.11
C ALA A 207 1.23 20.93 17.70
N ILE A 208 2.31 21.57 17.27
CA ILE A 208 2.68 22.94 17.68
C ILE A 208 3.03 23.71 16.41
N GLN A 209 2.31 24.79 16.17
CA GLN A 209 2.57 25.73 15.07
C GLN A 209 2.79 27.13 15.66
N PRO A 210 4.05 27.50 16.02
CA PRO A 210 4.32 28.79 16.66
C PRO A 210 4.10 29.97 15.72
N THR A 211 4.22 29.77 14.42
CA THR A 211 4.01 30.77 13.36
C THR A 211 3.41 30.11 12.14
N GLU A 212 2.84 30.87 11.21
CA GLU A 212 2.37 30.37 9.92
C GLU A 212 3.47 29.63 9.11
N ASN A 213 4.73 29.87 9.44
CA ASN A 213 5.89 29.37 8.68
C ASN A 213 6.61 28.19 9.34
N PHE A 214 6.30 27.87 10.60
CA PHE A 214 7.01 26.81 11.33
C PHE A 214 6.05 25.95 12.13
N GLU A 215 6.15 24.65 11.91
CA GLU A 215 5.34 23.66 12.63
C GLU A 215 6.20 22.46 13.07
N VAL A 216 5.78 21.83 14.14
CA VAL A 216 6.37 20.61 14.71
C VAL A 216 5.26 19.68 15.18
N LEU A 217 5.41 18.40 14.89
CA LEU A 217 4.54 17.34 15.34
C LEU A 217 5.34 16.26 16.05
N ALA A 218 4.76 15.69 17.10
CA ALA A 218 5.23 14.44 17.71
C ALA A 218 4.03 13.51 17.93
N ASN A 219 4.17 12.26 17.55
CA ASN A 219 3.19 11.22 17.80
C ASN A 219 3.86 10.05 18.52
N TYR A 220 3.14 9.47 19.47
CA TYR A 220 3.42 8.18 20.06
C TYR A 220 2.19 7.29 19.95
N SER A 221 2.34 6.15 19.35
CA SER A 221 1.32 5.12 19.21
C SER A 221 1.74 3.84 19.91
N TRP A 222 0.82 3.24 20.63
CA TRP A 222 0.97 1.91 21.24
C TRP A 222 -0.19 1.06 20.77
N ARG A 223 0.13 -0.13 20.29
CA ARG A 223 -0.86 -1.13 19.90
C ARG A 223 -0.46 -2.49 20.46
N GLU A 224 -1.43 -3.21 21.01
CA GLU A 224 -1.26 -4.57 21.49
C GLU A 224 -2.49 -5.40 21.14
N GLN A 225 -2.27 -6.67 20.89
CA GLN A 225 -3.33 -7.68 20.77
C GLN A 225 -2.81 -9.02 21.22
N HIS A 226 -3.72 -9.83 21.77
CA HIS A 226 -3.48 -11.26 22.04
C HIS A 226 -3.75 -12.10 20.80
N ASN A 227 -3.57 -13.43 20.90
CA ASN A 227 -3.88 -14.32 19.80
C ASN A 227 -5.36 -14.20 19.39
N GLN A 228 -5.58 -14.13 18.09
CA GLN A 228 -6.91 -14.06 17.50
C GLN A 228 -7.62 -15.42 17.56
N GLU A 229 -8.93 -15.40 17.41
CA GLU A 229 -9.76 -16.59 17.20
C GLU A 229 -10.40 -16.55 15.81
N ASP A 230 -10.46 -17.69 15.13
CA ASP A 230 -11.12 -17.83 13.83
C ASP A 230 -12.65 -17.96 13.98
N GLY A 231 -13.40 -18.05 12.86
CA GLY A 231 -14.85 -18.17 12.88
C GLY A 231 -15.40 -19.51 13.47
N HIS A 232 -14.53 -20.37 13.94
CA HIS A 232 -14.88 -21.58 14.70
C HIS A 232 -14.39 -21.56 16.14
N ASP A 233 -14.09 -20.37 16.69
CA ASP A 233 -13.55 -20.13 18.04
C ASP A 233 -12.22 -20.89 18.29
N ARG A 234 -11.42 -21.11 17.25
CA ARG A 234 -10.09 -21.71 17.39
C ARG A 234 -9.03 -20.62 17.44
N VAL A 235 -8.14 -20.72 18.43
CA VAL A 235 -7.03 -19.77 18.56
C VAL A 235 -6.11 -19.87 17.33
N ILE A 236 -5.80 -18.71 16.75
CA ILE A 236 -4.81 -18.55 15.70
C ILE A 236 -3.48 -18.22 16.39
N GLU A 237 -2.68 -19.24 16.63
CA GLU A 237 -1.39 -19.06 17.27
C GLU A 237 -0.47 -18.14 16.45
N ASN A 238 0.47 -17.47 17.12
CA ASN A 238 1.40 -16.53 16.52
C ASN A 238 0.70 -15.31 15.85
N SER A 239 -0.42 -14.85 16.43
CA SER A 239 -1.14 -13.67 16.00
C SER A 239 -1.18 -12.54 17.04
N GLU A 240 -0.52 -12.72 18.19
CA GLU A 240 -0.33 -11.68 19.20
C GLU A 240 0.87 -10.82 18.87
N PHE A 241 0.82 -9.52 19.25
CA PHE A 241 1.94 -8.59 19.13
C PHE A 241 1.79 -7.35 20.02
N GLU A 242 2.91 -6.67 20.25
CA GLU A 242 3.00 -5.31 20.76
C GLU A 242 3.75 -4.45 19.75
N LEU A 243 3.28 -3.21 19.50
CA LEU A 243 3.81 -2.33 18.46
C LEU A 243 3.90 -0.89 18.95
N PRO A 244 4.93 -0.51 19.74
CA PRO A 244 5.26 0.89 19.98
C PRO A 244 5.75 1.56 18.69
N SER A 245 5.21 2.73 18.38
CA SER A 245 5.56 3.48 17.19
C SER A 245 5.68 4.97 17.48
N TYR A 246 6.65 5.62 16.83
CA TYR A 246 6.99 7.02 17.05
C TYR A 246 7.03 7.77 15.73
N LEU A 247 6.57 9.02 15.74
CA LEU A 247 6.77 9.98 14.65
C LEU A 247 7.16 11.32 15.23
N VAL A 248 8.21 11.92 14.69
CA VAL A 248 8.54 13.32 14.90
C VAL A 248 8.71 13.99 13.55
N LYS A 249 8.00 15.09 13.31
CA LYS A 249 8.05 15.82 12.05
C LYS A 249 8.13 17.31 12.30
N ALA A 250 8.93 18.04 11.52
CA ALA A 250 9.02 19.48 11.56
C ALA A 250 9.05 20.06 10.15
N ARG A 251 8.35 21.16 9.92
CA ARG A 251 8.36 21.89 8.64
C ARG A 251 8.60 23.38 8.89
N TYR A 252 9.45 23.96 8.04
CA TYR A 252 9.67 25.39 7.96
C TYR A 252 9.50 25.86 6.53
N SER A 253 8.67 26.88 6.30
CA SER A 253 8.41 27.46 4.99
C SER A 253 8.70 28.96 5.01
N ALA A 254 9.39 29.49 4.00
CA ALA A 254 9.73 30.91 3.91
C ALA A 254 9.73 31.36 2.43
N GLY A 255 8.71 32.09 2.02
CA GLY A 255 8.52 32.46 0.62
C GLY A 255 8.39 31.23 -0.27
N ASP A 256 9.26 31.10 -1.25
CA ASP A 256 9.25 29.99 -2.21
C ASP A 256 10.01 28.74 -1.72
N HIS A 257 10.47 28.73 -0.47
CA HIS A 257 11.29 27.66 0.10
C HIS A 257 10.56 26.94 1.23
N SER A 258 10.67 25.62 1.27
CA SER A 258 10.29 24.84 2.44
C SER A 258 11.31 23.75 2.76
N VAL A 259 11.42 23.41 4.03
CA VAL A 259 12.23 22.30 4.54
C VAL A 259 11.35 21.47 5.46
N THR A 260 11.27 20.18 5.19
CA THR A 260 10.56 19.21 6.03
C THR A 260 11.54 18.13 6.50
N ALA A 261 11.51 17.82 7.79
CA ALA A 261 12.25 16.70 8.36
C ALA A 261 11.27 15.79 9.08
N SER A 262 11.30 14.49 8.80
CA SER A 262 10.52 13.48 9.46
C SER A 262 11.38 12.32 9.97
N TYR A 263 10.96 11.73 11.08
CA TYR A 263 11.55 10.56 11.70
C TYR A 263 10.44 9.63 12.15
N THR A 264 10.49 8.37 11.74
CA THR A 264 9.62 7.31 12.25
C THR A 264 10.44 6.17 12.83
N ASN A 265 9.90 5.54 13.87
CA ASN A 265 10.45 4.30 14.43
C ASN A 265 9.29 3.42 14.87
N THR A 266 9.38 2.13 14.57
CA THR A 266 8.42 1.11 15.01
C THR A 266 9.19 -0.13 15.44
N GLU A 267 8.81 -0.70 16.58
CA GLU A 267 9.50 -1.82 17.19
C GLU A 267 8.51 -2.93 17.55
N THR A 268 8.97 -4.19 17.59
CA THR A 268 8.25 -5.29 18.22
C THR A 268 9.23 -6.29 18.83
N THR A 269 8.78 -6.93 19.89
CA THR A 269 9.54 -7.95 20.64
C THR A 269 8.73 -9.24 20.67
N GLU A 270 9.27 -10.28 20.10
CA GLU A 270 8.67 -11.61 20.06
C GLU A 270 9.52 -12.58 20.91
N ARG A 271 8.88 -13.40 21.74
CA ARG A 271 9.56 -14.39 22.57
C ARG A 271 8.92 -15.76 22.40
N ASP A 272 9.74 -16.77 22.16
CA ASP A 272 9.32 -18.16 21.92
C ASP A 272 8.32 -18.29 20.76
N LYS A 273 8.58 -17.56 19.66
CA LYS A 273 7.75 -17.54 18.46
C LYS A 273 8.32 -18.43 17.35
N PRO A 274 7.49 -18.92 16.41
CA PRO A 274 7.96 -19.65 15.24
C PRO A 274 9.05 -18.88 14.49
N TYR A 275 10.14 -19.57 14.10
CA TYR A 275 11.11 -19.00 13.16
C TYR A 275 10.41 -18.51 11.90
N ASP A 276 9.56 -19.34 11.30
CA ASP A 276 8.70 -18.97 10.19
C ASP A 276 7.60 -18.05 10.70
N SER A 277 7.76 -16.74 10.51
CA SER A 277 6.82 -15.72 10.99
C SER A 277 5.43 -15.82 10.36
N PHE A 278 5.31 -16.47 9.21
CA PHE A 278 4.03 -16.73 8.55
C PHE A 278 3.30 -17.94 9.16
N GLY A 279 4.03 -18.81 9.83
CA GLY A 279 3.50 -20.03 10.45
C GLY A 279 2.82 -19.79 11.81
N THR A 280 2.13 -20.81 12.28
CA THR A 280 1.51 -20.84 13.62
C THR A 280 2.27 -21.71 14.60
N THR A 281 3.27 -22.46 14.14
CA THR A 281 4.10 -23.36 14.96
C THR A 281 5.54 -23.34 14.49
N GLY A 282 6.50 -23.63 15.36
CA GLY A 282 7.93 -23.67 15.03
C GLY A 282 8.33 -24.68 13.94
N GLY A 283 7.49 -25.68 13.70
CA GLY A 283 7.71 -26.66 12.63
C GLY A 283 9.10 -27.29 12.66
N SER A 284 9.72 -27.37 11.49
CA SER A 284 11.06 -27.96 11.33
C SER A 284 12.19 -27.06 11.83
N PHE A 285 11.99 -25.75 11.82
CA PHE A 285 12.99 -24.75 12.21
C PHE A 285 12.99 -24.45 13.70
N GLY A 286 11.87 -24.72 14.40
CA GLY A 286 11.70 -24.41 15.82
C GLY A 286 11.29 -22.96 16.07
N ASN A 287 11.51 -22.52 17.30
CA ASN A 287 11.15 -21.19 17.77
C ASN A 287 12.38 -20.31 17.99
N VAL A 288 12.15 -19.02 17.97
CA VAL A 288 13.14 -17.97 18.18
C VAL A 288 12.63 -16.93 19.17
N ASP A 289 13.54 -16.21 19.79
CA ASP A 289 13.33 -14.87 20.30
C ASP A 289 13.73 -13.90 19.20
N ARG A 290 12.88 -12.93 18.88
CA ARG A 290 13.10 -11.96 17.79
C ARG A 290 12.75 -10.56 18.27
N ASP A 291 13.65 -9.61 17.99
CA ASP A 291 13.42 -8.17 18.10
C ASP A 291 13.50 -7.55 16.70
N THR A 292 12.46 -6.82 16.30
CA THR A 292 12.39 -6.20 14.98
C THR A 292 12.23 -4.69 15.14
N THR A 293 13.06 -3.92 14.43
CA THR A 293 13.01 -2.46 14.38
C THR A 293 12.92 -1.98 12.94
N SER A 294 12.06 -1.01 12.69
CA SER A 294 12.00 -0.28 11.42
C SER A 294 12.10 1.21 11.70
N GLU A 295 13.10 1.86 11.13
CA GLU A 295 13.41 3.28 11.30
C GLU A 295 13.45 3.98 9.96
N THR A 296 12.87 5.19 9.86
CA THR A 296 13.03 6.05 8.68
C THR A 296 13.35 7.48 9.07
N ILE A 297 14.21 8.11 8.26
CA ILE A 297 14.49 9.54 8.30
C ILE A 297 14.26 10.10 6.91
N ALA A 298 13.55 11.20 6.78
CA ALA A 298 13.48 11.95 5.54
C ALA A 298 13.73 13.44 5.79
N LEU A 299 14.59 14.03 4.96
CA LEU A 299 14.84 15.46 4.92
C LEU A 299 14.56 15.95 3.51
N LYS A 300 13.50 16.74 3.35
CA LYS A 300 13.05 17.29 2.08
C LYS A 300 13.24 18.81 2.06
N TYR A 301 13.95 19.32 1.08
CA TYR A 301 13.97 20.72 0.70
C TYR A 301 13.19 20.89 -0.59
N ASN A 302 12.25 21.84 -0.60
CA ASN A 302 11.52 22.22 -1.81
C ASN A 302 11.74 23.70 -2.12
N TYR A 303 11.95 24.00 -3.40
CA TYR A 303 12.00 25.35 -3.94
C TYR A 303 10.98 25.46 -5.08
N ASN A 304 9.90 26.19 -4.84
CA ASN A 304 8.77 26.34 -5.77
C ASN A 304 8.37 27.81 -5.91
N PRO A 305 9.06 28.59 -6.81
CA PRO A 305 8.79 29.99 -6.99
C PRO A 305 7.48 30.22 -7.76
N LEU A 306 6.49 30.85 -7.14
CA LEU A 306 5.17 31.14 -7.70
C LEU A 306 5.18 31.88 -9.06
N THR A 307 6.31 32.47 -9.45
CA THR A 307 6.45 33.25 -10.69
C THR A 307 7.15 32.48 -11.81
N ASN A 308 7.50 31.21 -11.61
CA ASN A 308 8.26 30.43 -12.58
C ASN A 308 7.83 28.97 -12.58
N ASP A 309 6.93 28.61 -13.46
CA ASP A 309 6.35 27.27 -13.60
C ASP A 309 7.37 26.20 -14.09
N LEU A 310 8.59 26.62 -14.48
CA LEU A 310 9.67 25.71 -14.87
C LEU A 310 10.42 25.12 -13.69
N ILE A 311 10.17 25.61 -12.47
CA ILE A 311 10.92 25.21 -11.28
C ILE A 311 9.95 24.82 -10.16
N ASN A 312 9.94 23.55 -9.85
CA ASN A 312 9.47 23.01 -8.59
C ASN A 312 10.48 21.92 -8.19
N LEU A 313 11.56 22.38 -7.53
CA LEU A 313 12.73 21.56 -7.23
C LEU A 313 12.59 20.93 -5.85
N ASP A 314 12.62 19.62 -5.82
CA ASP A 314 12.75 18.82 -4.61
C ASP A 314 14.17 18.25 -4.48
N VAL A 315 14.78 18.42 -3.31
CA VAL A 315 15.99 17.70 -2.89
C VAL A 315 15.62 16.89 -1.66
N ILE A 316 15.67 15.58 -1.76
CA ILE A 316 15.23 14.66 -0.72
C ILE A 316 16.40 13.75 -0.36
N TYR A 317 16.85 13.83 0.90
CA TYR A 317 17.68 12.79 1.50
C TYR A 317 16.78 11.92 2.37
N SER A 318 16.87 10.62 2.19
CA SER A 318 16.14 9.66 3.00
C SER A 318 17.05 8.51 3.45
N TYR A 319 16.72 7.97 4.61
CA TYR A 319 17.38 6.82 5.21
C TYR A 319 16.30 5.90 5.76
N ALA A 320 16.45 4.61 5.53
CA ALA A 320 15.63 3.57 6.11
C ALA A 320 16.54 2.47 6.68
N ASN A 321 16.23 1.99 7.86
CA ASN A 321 16.90 0.87 8.52
C ASN A 321 15.85 -0.16 8.93
N GLN A 322 16.09 -1.41 8.56
CA GLN A 322 15.34 -2.56 9.09
C GLN A 322 16.32 -3.51 9.76
N GLU A 323 16.11 -3.74 11.06
CA GLU A 323 16.94 -4.59 11.89
C GLU A 323 16.08 -5.71 12.49
N ILE A 324 16.54 -6.95 12.37
CA ILE A 324 15.90 -8.15 12.90
C ILE A 324 16.96 -8.92 13.66
N ASP A 325 16.96 -8.81 14.98
CA ASP A 325 17.81 -9.59 15.87
C ASP A 325 17.10 -10.87 16.26
N GLN A 326 17.71 -12.01 15.96
CA GLN A 326 17.05 -13.30 16.13
C GLN A 326 17.95 -14.33 16.80
N THR A 327 17.46 -14.89 17.90
CA THR A 327 18.15 -15.93 18.66
C THR A 327 17.31 -17.20 18.68
N CYS A 328 17.89 -18.31 18.24
CA CYS A 328 17.26 -19.62 18.22
C CYS A 328 17.07 -20.20 19.63
N ILE A 329 15.88 -20.76 19.91
CA ILE A 329 15.59 -21.46 21.15
C ILE A 329 16.02 -22.92 21.04
N VAL A 330 17.06 -23.30 21.80
CA VAL A 330 17.63 -24.63 21.77
C VAL A 330 16.61 -25.70 22.18
N GLY A 331 16.38 -26.67 21.28
CA GLY A 331 15.47 -27.78 21.51
C GLY A 331 14.01 -27.52 21.15
N SER A 332 13.68 -26.36 20.59
CA SER A 332 12.35 -26.04 20.09
C SER A 332 12.04 -26.72 18.74
N GLY A 333 13.06 -27.05 17.95
CA GLY A 333 12.93 -27.72 16.65
C GLY A 333 13.77 -29.00 16.54
N PRO A 334 13.44 -29.89 15.59
CA PRO A 334 14.11 -31.19 15.42
C PRO A 334 15.54 -31.08 14.88
N PHE A 335 15.88 -29.99 14.18
CA PHE A 335 17.21 -29.80 13.57
C PHE A 335 18.18 -29.02 14.46
N GLY A 336 17.71 -28.52 15.61
CA GLY A 336 18.51 -27.67 16.51
C GLY A 336 18.77 -26.28 15.91
N CYS A 337 19.59 -25.49 16.59
CA CYS A 337 19.99 -24.16 16.13
C CYS A 337 21.10 -24.24 15.08
N PHE A 338 20.92 -23.57 13.96
CA PHE A 338 21.91 -23.43 12.90
C PHE A 338 21.84 -21.99 12.31
N ALA A 339 22.83 -21.60 11.52
CA ALA A 339 23.05 -20.22 11.09
C ALA A 339 21.81 -19.53 10.50
N THR A 340 20.98 -20.23 9.73
CA THR A 340 19.75 -19.64 9.16
C THR A 340 18.69 -19.31 10.22
N VAL A 341 18.63 -20.06 11.33
CA VAL A 341 17.65 -19.85 12.40
C VAL A 341 18.17 -18.91 13.48
N ASP A 342 19.48 -18.94 13.74
CA ASP A 342 20.16 -18.06 14.69
C ASP A 342 20.86 -16.95 13.89
N ALA A 343 20.06 -16.08 13.25
CA ALA A 343 20.55 -15.13 12.26
C ALA A 343 19.98 -13.73 12.48
N ASP A 344 20.88 -12.77 12.65
CA ASP A 344 20.55 -11.36 12.63
C ASP A 344 20.53 -10.85 11.19
N HIS A 345 19.63 -9.93 10.89
CA HIS A 345 19.51 -9.28 9.59
C HIS A 345 19.41 -7.76 9.79
N ARG A 346 20.26 -7.01 9.10
CA ARG A 346 20.19 -5.56 9.11
C ARG A 346 20.40 -4.99 7.72
N TYR A 347 19.42 -4.21 7.28
CA TYR A 347 19.40 -3.58 5.97
C TYR A 347 19.25 -2.07 6.13
N GLU A 348 20.19 -1.33 5.53
CA GLU A 348 20.12 0.11 5.47
C GLU A 348 19.98 0.57 4.02
N THR A 349 19.14 1.57 3.78
CA THR A 349 19.02 2.23 2.49
C THR A 349 19.12 3.73 2.67
N SER A 350 20.18 4.32 2.13
CA SER A 350 20.38 5.76 2.01
C SER A 350 20.08 6.21 0.59
N LYS A 351 19.24 7.23 0.42
CA LYS A 351 18.86 7.73 -0.91
C LYS A 351 18.91 9.25 -0.95
N LEU A 352 19.55 9.80 -1.97
CA LEU A 352 19.50 11.23 -2.32
C LEU A 352 18.79 11.37 -3.67
N THR A 353 17.67 12.07 -3.68
CA THR A 353 16.91 12.39 -4.91
C THR A 353 16.93 13.89 -5.15
N VAL A 354 17.26 14.30 -6.36
CA VAL A 354 17.11 15.68 -6.85
C VAL A 354 16.14 15.64 -8.02
N LYS A 355 14.93 16.15 -7.82
CA LYS A 355 13.85 16.13 -8.81
C LYS A 355 13.34 17.54 -9.09
N ASN A 356 13.12 17.87 -10.35
CA ASN A 356 12.41 19.09 -10.74
C ASN A 356 11.13 18.74 -11.50
N SER A 357 10.04 19.42 -11.16
CA SER A 357 8.81 19.42 -11.93
C SER A 357 8.69 20.75 -12.67
N ALA A 358 8.42 20.70 -13.97
CA ALA A 358 8.33 21.88 -14.85
C ALA A 358 7.05 21.83 -15.66
N PHE A 359 6.23 22.86 -15.56
CA PHE A 359 5.05 23.04 -16.38
C PHE A 359 5.35 23.98 -17.55
N ILE A 360 5.07 23.53 -18.79
CA ILE A 360 5.38 24.26 -20.02
C ILE A 360 4.15 24.34 -20.91
N GLU A 361 3.72 25.56 -21.25
CA GLU A 361 2.71 25.78 -22.27
C GLU A 361 3.39 26.08 -23.61
N ALA A 362 3.20 25.22 -24.62
CA ALA A 362 3.77 25.36 -25.96
C ALA A 362 2.67 25.36 -27.04
N GLY A 363 1.93 26.43 -27.14
CA GLY A 363 0.84 26.59 -28.09
C GLY A 363 -0.40 25.79 -27.71
N VAL A 364 -0.63 24.64 -28.34
CA VAL A 364 -1.75 23.75 -28.03
C VAL A 364 -1.32 22.58 -27.13
N LEU A 365 -0.04 22.50 -26.81
CA LEU A 365 0.56 21.47 -25.97
C LEU A 365 0.80 22.04 -24.58
N THR A 366 0.47 21.26 -23.57
CA THR A 366 0.96 21.46 -22.22
C THR A 366 1.83 20.27 -21.82
N HIS A 367 2.91 20.53 -21.11
CA HIS A 367 3.84 19.54 -20.61
C HIS A 367 3.94 19.68 -19.09
N ASP A 368 3.75 18.59 -18.38
CA ASP A 368 4.12 18.46 -16.96
C ASP A 368 5.26 17.47 -16.86
N ILE A 369 6.48 18.02 -16.89
CA ILE A 369 7.73 17.24 -16.94
C ILE A 369 8.25 17.05 -15.52
N ARG A 370 8.47 15.80 -15.12
CA ARG A 370 9.14 15.41 -13.88
C ARG A 370 10.43 14.70 -14.24
N ALA A 371 11.56 15.26 -13.85
CA ALA A 371 12.86 14.69 -14.13
C ALA A 371 13.75 14.71 -12.88
N GLY A 372 14.51 13.65 -12.64
CA GLY A 372 15.34 13.53 -11.44
C GLY A 372 16.58 12.70 -11.62
N LEU A 373 17.49 12.92 -10.67
CA LEU A 373 18.69 12.14 -10.45
C LEU A 373 18.63 11.54 -9.06
N GLU A 374 19.09 10.31 -8.92
CA GLU A 374 19.15 9.60 -7.65
C GLU A 374 20.53 8.99 -7.43
N TYR A 375 20.97 9.02 -6.18
CA TYR A 375 22.04 8.18 -5.66
C TYR A 375 21.42 7.30 -4.56
N ILE A 376 21.61 5.99 -4.64
CA ILE A 376 21.07 5.01 -3.71
C ILE A 376 22.21 4.15 -3.23
N LEU A 377 22.37 4.04 -1.92
CA LEU A 377 23.27 3.10 -1.26
C LEU A 377 22.41 2.15 -0.43
N LYS A 378 22.48 0.86 -0.73
CA LYS A 378 21.90 -0.19 0.08
C LYS A 378 23.04 -0.97 0.73
N GLU A 379 22.90 -1.25 2.02
CA GLU A 379 23.89 -1.97 2.81
C GLU A 379 23.22 -3.13 3.55
N ARG A 380 23.83 -4.29 3.48
CA ARG A 380 23.49 -5.45 4.31
C ARG A 380 24.61 -5.62 5.33
N LEU A 381 24.36 -5.21 6.59
CA LEU A 381 25.37 -5.10 7.62
C LEU A 381 25.51 -6.38 8.44
N ASP A 382 24.39 -7.01 8.85
CA ASP A 382 24.38 -8.30 9.55
C ASP A 382 23.94 -9.38 8.57
N ALA A 383 24.76 -10.39 8.37
CA ALA A 383 24.62 -11.32 7.28
C ALA A 383 24.99 -12.75 7.71
N SER A 384 24.52 -13.17 8.90
CA SER A 384 24.85 -14.49 9.44
C SER A 384 24.33 -15.66 8.59
N SER A 385 23.35 -15.43 7.72
CA SER A 385 22.73 -16.45 6.88
C SER A 385 22.87 -16.24 5.38
N ALA A 386 23.40 -15.10 4.94
CA ALA A 386 23.61 -14.75 3.55
C ALA A 386 24.72 -13.69 3.40
N PRO A 387 25.24 -13.41 2.19
CA PRO A 387 26.33 -12.47 1.99
C PRO A 387 26.01 -11.07 2.52
N GLY A 388 26.97 -10.44 3.20
CA GLY A 388 26.98 -9.02 3.52
C GLY A 388 27.64 -8.23 2.41
N GLY A 389 27.27 -6.94 2.26
CA GLY A 389 27.85 -6.09 1.25
C GLY A 389 27.10 -4.79 1.02
N GLU A 390 27.41 -4.15 -0.10
CA GLU A 390 26.87 -2.86 -0.52
C GLU A 390 26.38 -2.93 -1.97
N ASP A 391 25.32 -2.18 -2.29
CA ASP A 391 24.83 -1.95 -3.63
C ASP A 391 24.72 -0.43 -3.87
N ASN A 392 25.61 0.07 -4.70
CA ASN A 392 25.72 1.48 -5.07
C ASN A 392 25.00 1.71 -6.39
N ARG A 393 23.95 2.55 -6.40
CA ARG A 393 23.15 2.84 -7.60
C ARG A 393 23.13 4.32 -7.95
N TYR A 394 23.18 4.61 -9.23
CA TYR A 394 22.90 5.92 -9.79
C TYR A 394 21.75 5.81 -10.78
N ALA A 395 20.76 6.66 -10.65
CA ALA A 395 19.61 6.65 -11.54
C ALA A 395 19.31 8.03 -12.11
N PHE A 396 18.80 8.03 -13.32
CA PHE A 396 18.15 9.17 -13.97
C PHE A 396 16.76 8.73 -14.41
N PHE A 397 15.75 9.58 -14.17
CA PHE A 397 14.42 9.34 -14.69
C PHE A 397 13.80 10.61 -15.26
N VAL A 398 12.85 10.43 -16.20
CA VAL A 398 12.00 11.48 -16.74
C VAL A 398 10.63 10.93 -17.06
N VAL A 399 9.60 11.68 -16.69
CA VAL A 399 8.19 11.43 -17.02
C VAL A 399 7.61 12.75 -17.51
N ASP A 400 6.92 12.76 -18.65
CA ASP A 400 6.30 13.96 -19.21
C ASP A 400 4.82 13.70 -19.49
N ASN A 401 3.91 14.35 -18.79
CA ASN A 401 2.50 14.32 -19.14
C ASN A 401 2.19 15.40 -20.16
N ILE A 402 1.96 14.99 -21.41
CA ILE A 402 1.75 15.86 -22.56
C ILE A 402 0.26 15.90 -22.88
N GLU A 403 -0.40 17.05 -22.73
CA GLU A 403 -1.74 17.28 -23.21
C GLU A 403 -1.72 17.96 -24.57
N PHE A 404 -2.43 17.39 -25.55
CA PHE A 404 -2.45 17.89 -26.93
C PHE A 404 -3.65 18.81 -27.22
N GLY A 405 -4.52 19.05 -26.25
CA GLY A 405 -5.83 19.61 -26.46
C GLY A 405 -6.81 18.63 -27.14
N GLY A 406 -8.12 18.94 -27.09
CA GLY A 406 -9.14 18.05 -27.65
C GLY A 406 -9.29 16.70 -26.98
N GLY A 407 -8.89 16.60 -25.71
CA GLY A 407 -9.05 15.41 -24.87
C GLY A 407 -7.94 14.35 -24.97
N TRP A 408 -6.85 14.60 -25.70
CA TRP A 408 -5.72 13.69 -25.78
C TRP A 408 -4.64 13.99 -24.76
N SER A 409 -4.14 12.97 -24.06
CA SER A 409 -2.92 13.03 -23.26
C SER A 409 -2.00 11.84 -23.56
N PHE A 410 -0.69 12.08 -23.54
CA PHE A 410 0.35 11.08 -23.78
C PHE A 410 1.44 11.24 -22.73
N THR A 411 1.75 10.17 -21.99
CA THR A 411 2.72 10.20 -20.90
C THR A 411 3.84 9.22 -21.16
N PRO A 412 4.93 9.61 -21.84
CA PRO A 412 6.16 8.83 -21.92
C PRO A 412 6.94 8.89 -20.60
N ALA A 413 7.60 7.80 -20.27
CA ALA A 413 8.49 7.67 -19.13
C ALA A 413 9.75 6.91 -19.50
N LEU A 414 10.87 7.29 -18.91
CA LEU A 414 12.18 6.65 -19.08
C LEU A 414 12.93 6.66 -17.74
N ARG A 415 13.58 5.54 -17.42
CA ARG A 415 14.55 5.42 -16.33
C ARG A 415 15.79 4.71 -16.81
N PHE A 416 16.95 5.21 -16.45
CA PHE A 416 18.25 4.53 -16.58
C PHE A 416 18.85 4.41 -15.17
N GLU A 417 19.32 3.23 -14.83
CA GLU A 417 19.90 2.94 -13.51
C GLU A 417 21.16 2.07 -13.68
N THR A 418 22.19 2.37 -12.92
CA THR A 418 23.40 1.55 -12.79
C THR A 418 23.48 1.01 -11.37
N SER A 419 24.03 -0.18 -11.20
CA SER A 419 24.27 -0.84 -9.91
C SER A 419 25.67 -1.42 -9.88
N GLU A 420 26.39 -1.18 -8.79
CA GLU A 420 27.64 -1.84 -8.44
C GLU A 420 27.42 -2.57 -7.12
N VAL A 421 27.32 -3.90 -7.18
CA VAL A 421 27.12 -4.76 -6.00
C VAL A 421 28.45 -5.36 -5.59
N GLU A 422 28.87 -5.09 -4.35
CA GLU A 422 30.10 -5.61 -3.75
C GLU A 422 29.81 -6.33 -2.45
N GLY A 423 30.50 -7.45 -2.20
CA GLY A 423 30.37 -8.17 -0.94
C GLY A 423 31.38 -9.29 -0.77
N VAL A 424 31.23 -10.03 0.34
CA VAL A 424 32.12 -11.14 0.71
C VAL A 424 31.37 -12.45 0.57
N LEU A 425 31.90 -13.35 -0.24
CA LEU A 425 31.36 -14.70 -0.45
C LEU A 425 31.61 -15.60 0.79
N ASP A 426 30.89 -16.71 0.86
CA ASP A 426 31.01 -17.70 1.94
C ASP A 426 32.43 -18.26 2.09
N ASP A 427 33.21 -18.30 1.01
CA ASP A 427 34.61 -18.74 1.05
C ASP A 427 35.60 -17.67 1.54
N GLY A 428 35.10 -16.47 1.85
CA GLY A 428 35.87 -15.31 2.30
C GLY A 428 36.51 -14.49 1.19
N SER A 429 36.24 -14.78 -0.07
CA SER A 429 36.67 -13.97 -1.22
C SER A 429 35.73 -12.79 -1.44
N ASN A 430 36.23 -11.70 -2.04
CA ASN A 430 35.40 -10.58 -2.45
C ASN A 430 34.83 -10.82 -3.85
N ALA A 431 33.59 -10.44 -4.03
CA ALA A 431 32.92 -10.38 -5.34
C ALA A 431 32.46 -8.93 -5.61
N SER A 432 32.45 -8.55 -6.88
CA SER A 432 31.92 -7.28 -7.38
C SER A 432 31.29 -7.48 -8.73
N TYR A 433 30.08 -6.94 -8.93
CA TYR A 433 29.32 -7.04 -10.16
C TYR A 433 28.73 -5.69 -10.55
N ASP A 434 29.00 -5.28 -11.80
CA ASP A 434 28.45 -4.07 -12.41
C ASP A 434 27.27 -4.45 -13.32
N ASN A 435 26.14 -3.74 -13.13
CA ASN A 435 24.96 -3.90 -13.95
C ASN A 435 24.35 -2.56 -14.34
N ASP A 436 23.65 -2.51 -15.45
CA ASP A 436 22.86 -1.37 -15.87
C ASP A 436 21.51 -1.79 -16.43
N ALA A 437 20.50 -0.94 -16.28
CA ALA A 437 19.15 -1.15 -16.75
C ALA A 437 18.60 0.09 -17.44
N LEU A 438 17.99 -0.11 -18.62
CA LEU A 438 17.27 0.93 -19.34
C LEU A 438 15.80 0.55 -19.43
N MET A 439 14.97 1.27 -18.72
CA MET A 439 13.55 0.98 -18.58
C MET A 439 12.72 2.13 -19.13
N GLY A 440 11.50 1.85 -19.55
CA GLY A 440 10.62 2.90 -20.00
C GLY A 440 9.24 2.41 -20.38
N GLY A 441 8.38 3.35 -20.65
CA GLY A 441 7.01 3.07 -21.04
C GLY A 441 6.29 4.31 -21.51
N ALA A 442 5.05 4.13 -21.89
CA ALA A 442 4.20 5.24 -22.26
C ALA A 442 2.73 4.88 -22.04
N SER A 443 1.92 5.87 -21.71
CA SER A 443 0.47 5.77 -21.77
C SER A 443 -0.13 6.79 -22.72
N LEU A 444 -1.25 6.41 -23.33
CA LEU A 444 -2.06 7.27 -24.19
C LEU A 444 -3.49 7.25 -23.66
N ARG A 445 -4.08 8.42 -23.42
CA ARG A 445 -5.47 8.57 -22.97
C ARG A 445 -6.22 9.52 -23.90
N TYR A 446 -7.47 9.21 -24.15
CA TYR A 446 -8.41 10.09 -24.84
C TYR A 446 -9.69 10.26 -24.03
N GLU A 447 -10.02 11.48 -23.71
CA GLU A 447 -11.25 11.86 -23.02
C GLU A 447 -12.26 12.47 -23.97
N PHE A 448 -13.48 11.94 -23.94
CA PHE A 448 -14.62 12.45 -24.70
C PHE A 448 -15.38 13.51 -23.88
N ASP A 449 -16.07 14.44 -24.55
CA ASP A 449 -16.87 15.49 -23.90
C ASP A 449 -18.00 14.97 -22.97
N ASN A 450 -18.30 13.69 -23.02
CA ASN A 450 -19.36 13.06 -22.23
C ASN A 450 -18.89 12.42 -20.93
N GLY A 451 -17.62 12.62 -20.53
CA GLY A 451 -17.01 12.08 -19.32
C GLY A 451 -16.48 10.65 -19.47
N ILE A 452 -16.54 10.05 -20.66
CA ILE A 452 -15.87 8.78 -20.94
C ILE A 452 -14.42 9.06 -21.32
N ALA A 453 -13.48 8.26 -20.81
CA ALA A 453 -12.12 8.23 -21.32
C ALA A 453 -11.70 6.78 -21.64
N LEU A 454 -10.83 6.64 -22.63
CA LEU A 454 -10.17 5.38 -22.98
C LEU A 454 -8.67 5.56 -22.89
N PHE A 455 -7.96 4.55 -22.41
CA PHE A 455 -6.52 4.61 -22.28
C PHE A 455 -5.86 3.25 -22.57
N GLY A 456 -4.58 3.31 -22.92
CA GLY A 456 -3.73 2.15 -23.01
C GLY A 456 -2.30 2.52 -22.68
N SER A 457 -1.53 1.55 -22.17
CA SER A 457 -0.15 1.75 -21.79
C SER A 457 0.70 0.52 -22.09
N TYR A 458 1.99 0.75 -22.22
CA TYR A 458 3.03 -0.27 -22.28
C TYR A 458 4.19 0.16 -21.40
N ALA A 459 4.75 -0.77 -20.66
CA ALA A 459 5.92 -0.57 -19.83
C ALA A 459 6.87 -1.76 -19.92
N TYR A 460 8.15 -1.47 -19.97
CA TYR A 460 9.28 -2.40 -19.90
C TYR A 460 10.14 -2.03 -18.70
N THR A 461 10.44 -2.98 -17.84
CA THR A 461 11.31 -2.80 -16.68
C THR A 461 12.29 -3.94 -16.52
N GLU A 462 13.44 -3.66 -15.93
CA GLU A 462 14.47 -4.61 -15.56
C GLU A 462 14.67 -4.57 -14.04
N SER A 463 14.72 -5.74 -13.39
CA SER A 463 15.13 -5.86 -11.99
C SER A 463 16.62 -6.08 -11.94
N LEU A 464 17.36 -5.13 -11.38
CA LEU A 464 18.80 -5.28 -11.15
C LEU A 464 19.06 -6.33 -10.06
N PRO A 465 20.18 -7.09 -10.16
CA PRO A 465 20.58 -8.07 -9.15
C PRO A 465 20.65 -7.48 -7.74
N ILE A 466 20.51 -8.33 -6.74
CA ILE A 466 20.49 -7.97 -5.32
C ILE A 466 21.62 -8.67 -4.54
N LEU A 467 21.96 -8.13 -3.38
CA LEU A 467 22.98 -8.68 -2.50
C LEU A 467 22.71 -10.13 -2.08
N ASP A 468 21.44 -10.53 -1.97
CA ASP A 468 21.07 -11.90 -1.59
C ASP A 468 21.54 -12.95 -2.60
N ASP A 469 21.69 -12.55 -3.87
CA ASP A 469 22.11 -13.41 -4.98
C ASP A 469 23.63 -13.44 -5.21
N LEU A 470 24.44 -12.77 -4.38
CA LEU A 470 25.88 -12.54 -4.59
C LEU A 470 26.67 -13.85 -4.84
N GLU A 471 26.25 -14.98 -4.25
CA GLU A 471 26.84 -16.30 -4.44
C GLU A 471 26.53 -16.93 -5.81
N ASN A 472 25.60 -16.36 -6.58
CA ASN A 472 25.14 -16.90 -7.85
C ASN A 472 25.53 -15.99 -9.03
N GLU A 473 26.67 -16.26 -9.65
CA GLU A 473 27.19 -15.49 -10.81
C GLU A 473 26.15 -15.33 -11.94
N THR A 474 25.29 -16.33 -12.14
CA THR A 474 24.25 -16.25 -13.18
C THR A 474 23.21 -15.20 -12.83
N TYR A 475 22.74 -15.16 -11.58
CA TYR A 475 21.77 -14.19 -11.13
C TYR A 475 22.37 -12.77 -11.06
N MET A 476 23.63 -12.67 -10.65
CA MET A 476 24.36 -11.40 -10.59
C MET A 476 24.67 -10.78 -11.96
N THR A 477 24.49 -11.52 -13.05
CA THR A 477 24.80 -11.05 -14.42
C THR A 477 23.60 -11.06 -15.36
N GLN A 478 22.40 -11.37 -14.83
CA GLN A 478 21.16 -11.47 -15.60
C GLN A 478 20.06 -10.66 -14.90
N PRO A 479 19.61 -9.55 -15.49
CA PRO A 479 18.43 -8.84 -14.97
C PRO A 479 17.17 -9.64 -15.29
N GLU A 480 16.18 -9.61 -14.39
CA GLU A 480 14.83 -10.06 -14.70
C GLU A 480 14.12 -9.01 -15.55
N ILE A 481 13.35 -9.45 -16.54
CA ILE A 481 12.65 -8.58 -17.48
C ILE A 481 11.15 -8.64 -17.22
N GLY A 482 10.52 -7.48 -17.00
CA GLY A 482 9.08 -7.33 -16.88
C GLY A 482 8.48 -6.50 -18.02
N GLU A 483 7.51 -7.05 -18.72
CA GLU A 483 6.73 -6.33 -19.72
C GLU A 483 5.26 -6.26 -19.28
N THR A 484 4.67 -5.06 -19.30
CA THR A 484 3.25 -4.86 -18.92
C THR A 484 2.53 -4.08 -20.00
N VAL A 485 1.39 -4.61 -20.45
CA VAL A 485 0.43 -3.93 -21.33
C VAL A 485 -0.85 -3.71 -20.56
N GLU A 486 -1.40 -2.50 -20.63
CA GLU A 486 -2.69 -2.19 -20.02
C GLU A 486 -3.63 -1.53 -21.03
N ILE A 487 -4.93 -1.82 -20.93
CA ILE A 487 -5.99 -1.18 -21.70
C ILE A 487 -7.17 -0.96 -20.76
N GLY A 488 -7.68 0.25 -20.73
CA GLY A 488 -8.78 0.56 -19.84
C GLY A 488 -9.64 1.71 -20.29
N GLY A 489 -10.60 2.02 -19.45
CA GLY A 489 -11.47 3.18 -19.63
C GLY A 489 -12.01 3.67 -18.30
N SER A 490 -12.35 4.96 -18.27
CA SER A 490 -12.99 5.58 -17.13
C SER A 490 -14.24 6.34 -17.56
N TYR A 491 -15.12 6.54 -16.60
CA TYR A 491 -16.29 7.41 -16.75
C TYR A 491 -16.43 8.21 -15.48
N ASP A 492 -16.42 9.54 -15.62
CA ASP A 492 -16.61 10.46 -14.50
C ASP A 492 -17.63 11.53 -14.88
N ARG A 493 -18.69 11.65 -14.09
CA ARG A 493 -19.73 12.62 -14.38
C ARG A 493 -20.63 12.93 -13.19
N ILE A 494 -21.03 14.19 -13.08
CA ILE A 494 -22.09 14.68 -12.21
C ILE A 494 -23.43 14.68 -12.95
N GLY A 495 -24.52 14.30 -12.25
CA GLY A 495 -25.89 14.35 -12.78
C GLY A 495 -26.26 13.18 -13.71
N VAL A 496 -25.86 11.95 -13.39
CA VAL A 496 -26.08 10.76 -14.22
C VAL A 496 -27.47 10.19 -14.05
N PHE A 497 -27.94 9.97 -12.84
CA PHE A 497 -29.26 9.43 -12.50
C PHE A 497 -30.16 10.47 -11.84
N GLY A 498 -29.58 11.53 -11.26
CA GLY A 498 -30.25 12.67 -10.64
C GLY A 498 -29.54 13.96 -10.98
N ARG A 499 -30.00 15.10 -10.42
CA ARG A 499 -29.34 16.39 -10.69
C ARG A 499 -28.04 16.60 -9.92
N ASP A 500 -27.95 15.95 -8.78
CA ASP A 500 -26.91 16.20 -7.77
C ASP A 500 -26.28 14.87 -7.30
N ASP A 501 -26.09 13.93 -8.21
CA ASP A 501 -25.33 12.71 -7.99
C ASP A 501 -23.99 12.78 -8.74
N SER A 502 -23.01 12.02 -8.28
CA SER A 502 -21.74 11.79 -8.94
C SER A 502 -21.56 10.30 -9.20
N LEU A 503 -21.00 9.96 -10.35
CA LEU A 503 -20.62 8.59 -10.68
C LEU A 503 -19.23 8.63 -11.32
N SER A 504 -18.30 7.93 -10.70
CA SER A 504 -16.97 7.71 -11.22
C SER A 504 -16.69 6.21 -11.30
N ILE A 505 -16.21 5.73 -12.44
CA ILE A 505 -15.87 4.31 -12.67
C ILE A 505 -14.60 4.25 -13.48
N LYS A 506 -13.69 3.33 -13.09
CA LYS A 506 -12.48 3.00 -13.85
C LYS A 506 -12.36 1.49 -13.97
N ALA A 507 -12.11 1.00 -15.18
CA ALA A 507 -11.81 -0.40 -15.45
C ALA A 507 -10.47 -0.50 -16.18
N ASN A 508 -9.63 -1.40 -15.74
CA ASN A 508 -8.31 -1.62 -16.28
C ASN A 508 -8.04 -3.10 -16.49
N PHE A 509 -7.81 -3.52 -17.73
CA PHE A 509 -7.28 -4.84 -18.08
C PHE A 509 -5.77 -4.72 -18.21
N TYR A 510 -5.04 -5.66 -17.63
CA TYR A 510 -3.59 -5.72 -17.71
C TYR A 510 -3.11 -7.13 -18.07
N ARG A 511 -1.93 -7.19 -18.72
CA ARG A 511 -1.14 -8.38 -18.89
C ARG A 511 0.31 -8.06 -18.57
N THR A 512 0.92 -8.89 -17.75
CA THR A 512 2.33 -8.80 -17.36
C THR A 512 3.02 -10.11 -17.67
N ASP A 513 4.14 -10.03 -18.37
CA ASP A 513 5.05 -11.13 -18.66
C ASP A 513 6.36 -10.85 -17.88
N LEU A 514 6.82 -11.81 -17.08
CA LEU A 514 8.11 -11.80 -16.38
C LEU A 514 8.99 -12.90 -16.96
N GLU A 515 10.15 -12.53 -17.46
CA GLU A 515 11.13 -13.42 -18.08
C GLU A 515 12.46 -13.35 -17.33
N ASP A 516 13.32 -14.37 -17.55
CA ASP A 516 14.66 -14.47 -16.95
C ASP A 516 14.62 -14.37 -15.41
N ASN A 517 13.62 -14.99 -14.81
CA ASN A 517 13.33 -14.87 -13.39
C ASN A 517 14.45 -15.41 -12.50
N THR A 518 14.90 -14.59 -11.56
CA THR A 518 15.88 -14.93 -10.50
C THR A 518 15.26 -14.97 -9.11
N SER A 519 14.19 -14.21 -8.87
CA SER A 519 13.56 -14.03 -7.56
C SER A 519 12.75 -15.24 -7.09
N TYR A 520 12.14 -16.01 -7.97
CA TYR A 520 11.24 -17.10 -7.58
C TYR A 520 11.86 -18.46 -7.88
N SER A 521 12.38 -19.12 -6.84
CA SER A 521 13.07 -20.41 -6.94
C SER A 521 12.31 -21.45 -7.78
N GLY A 522 12.98 -21.99 -8.81
CA GLY A 522 12.46 -23.02 -9.71
C GLY A 522 11.50 -22.51 -10.79
N VAL A 523 11.27 -21.21 -10.89
CA VAL A 523 10.46 -20.56 -11.93
C VAL A 523 11.40 -19.92 -12.97
N ASP A 524 11.09 -20.07 -14.24
CA ASP A 524 11.77 -19.46 -15.37
C ASP A 524 11.05 -18.19 -15.83
N SER A 525 9.73 -18.29 -16.01
CA SER A 525 8.91 -17.16 -16.43
C SER A 525 7.51 -17.20 -15.83
N VAL A 526 6.83 -16.04 -15.79
CA VAL A 526 5.46 -15.88 -15.33
C VAL A 526 4.67 -15.05 -16.36
N GLU A 527 3.51 -15.55 -16.77
CA GLU A 527 2.53 -14.81 -17.56
C GLU A 527 1.30 -14.55 -16.66
N LEU A 528 0.87 -13.31 -16.53
CA LEU A 528 -0.23 -12.94 -15.66
C LEU A 528 -1.14 -11.91 -16.34
N SER A 529 -2.46 -12.07 -16.22
CA SER A 529 -3.43 -11.11 -16.73
C SER A 529 -4.58 -10.92 -15.77
N GLY A 530 -5.18 -9.73 -15.77
CA GLY A 530 -6.31 -9.45 -14.88
C GLY A 530 -7.15 -8.27 -15.33
N LEU A 531 -8.29 -8.14 -14.68
CA LEU A 531 -9.24 -7.04 -14.82
C LEU A 531 -9.52 -6.45 -13.45
N GLU A 532 -9.21 -5.18 -13.28
CA GLU A 532 -9.53 -4.39 -12.10
C GLU A 532 -10.70 -3.45 -12.41
N LEU A 533 -11.58 -3.27 -11.43
CA LEU A 533 -12.70 -2.34 -11.48
C LEU A 533 -12.73 -1.53 -10.18
N GLU A 534 -12.80 -0.22 -10.32
CA GLU A 534 -13.12 0.73 -9.25
C GLU A 534 -14.34 1.54 -9.65
N GLY A 535 -15.27 1.75 -8.73
CA GLY A 535 -16.45 2.55 -8.96
C GLY A 535 -16.92 3.23 -7.68
N SER A 536 -17.37 4.46 -7.82
CA SER A 536 -17.90 5.29 -6.75
C SER A 536 -19.15 6.02 -7.24
N TYR A 537 -20.20 5.94 -6.46
CA TYR A 537 -21.43 6.66 -6.70
C TYR A 537 -21.87 7.36 -5.42
N ALA A 538 -22.12 8.64 -5.50
CA ALA A 538 -22.61 9.42 -4.37
C ALA A 538 -23.80 10.29 -4.74
N ARG A 539 -24.65 10.56 -3.75
CA ARG A 539 -25.83 11.44 -3.88
C ARG A 539 -25.79 12.55 -2.85
N ARG A 540 -26.35 13.70 -3.20
CA ARG A 540 -26.46 14.84 -2.29
C ARG A 540 -27.17 14.53 -0.98
N ASP A 541 -28.00 13.50 -0.91
CA ASP A 541 -28.66 13.08 0.34
C ASP A 541 -27.71 12.29 1.27
N GLY A 542 -26.41 12.18 0.90
CA GLY A 542 -25.37 11.49 1.64
C GLY A 542 -25.33 9.98 1.42
N THR A 543 -26.16 9.41 0.54
CA THR A 543 -26.04 8.00 0.17
C THR A 543 -24.88 7.80 -0.77
N TYR A 544 -24.04 6.79 -0.51
CA TYR A 544 -22.93 6.43 -1.40
C TYR A 544 -22.77 4.92 -1.56
N VAL A 545 -22.13 4.54 -2.66
CA VAL A 545 -21.79 3.17 -3.00
C VAL A 545 -20.38 3.15 -3.58
N ASP A 546 -19.47 2.38 -2.97
CA ASP A 546 -18.15 2.12 -3.52
C ASP A 546 -18.04 0.65 -3.91
N VAL A 547 -17.45 0.38 -5.06
CA VAL A 547 -17.27 -0.96 -5.61
C VAL A 547 -15.85 -1.11 -6.09
N ASN A 548 -15.18 -2.18 -5.72
CA ASN A 548 -13.97 -2.63 -6.38
C ASN A 548 -14.03 -4.13 -6.63
N ALA A 549 -13.39 -4.56 -7.71
CA ALA A 549 -13.30 -5.96 -8.07
C ALA A 549 -11.98 -6.24 -8.78
N ASN A 550 -11.48 -7.46 -8.61
CA ASN A 550 -10.31 -7.97 -9.28
C ASN A 550 -10.58 -9.38 -9.79
N ILE A 551 -10.29 -9.60 -11.07
CA ILE A 551 -10.30 -10.92 -11.70
C ILE A 551 -8.88 -11.16 -12.22
N VAL A 552 -8.28 -12.29 -11.89
CA VAL A 552 -6.88 -12.55 -12.23
C VAL A 552 -6.67 -14.00 -12.67
N ASP A 553 -5.82 -14.18 -13.66
CA ASP A 553 -5.38 -15.47 -14.16
C ASP A 553 -3.87 -15.43 -14.46
N GLY A 554 -3.16 -16.53 -14.21
CA GLY A 554 -1.72 -16.55 -14.41
C GLY A 554 -1.12 -17.95 -14.47
N GLU A 555 -0.06 -18.07 -15.27
CA GLU A 555 0.70 -19.30 -15.49
C GLU A 555 2.18 -19.05 -15.23
N GLN A 556 2.85 -20.01 -14.61
CA GLN A 556 4.32 -20.05 -14.53
C GLN A 556 4.88 -21.16 -15.39
N THR A 557 6.04 -20.93 -15.97
CA THR A 557 6.90 -21.96 -16.56
C THR A 557 8.05 -22.18 -15.60
N ASN A 558 8.27 -23.43 -15.18
CA ASN A 558 9.41 -23.72 -14.32
C ASN A 558 10.69 -23.97 -15.14
N THR A 559 11.84 -24.01 -14.49
CA THR A 559 13.16 -24.22 -15.13
C THR A 559 13.30 -25.54 -15.90
N THR A 560 12.35 -26.48 -15.76
CA THR A 560 12.27 -27.71 -16.57
C THR A 560 11.35 -27.57 -17.78
N GLY A 561 10.73 -26.39 -18.00
CA GLY A 561 9.79 -26.12 -19.09
C GLY A 561 8.36 -26.63 -18.83
N THR A 562 8.03 -27.02 -17.61
CA THR A 562 6.67 -27.46 -17.25
C THR A 562 5.85 -26.23 -16.86
N LYS A 563 4.63 -26.14 -17.36
CA LYS A 563 3.67 -25.09 -17.08
C LYS A 563 2.68 -25.51 -16.00
N SER A 564 2.36 -24.58 -15.12
CA SER A 564 1.34 -24.71 -14.06
C SER A 564 0.75 -23.34 -13.74
N ASP A 565 -0.34 -23.29 -13.00
CA ASP A 565 -0.87 -22.04 -12.47
C ASP A 565 0.20 -21.33 -11.65
N TRP A 566 0.19 -19.98 -11.72
CA TRP A 566 1.12 -19.16 -10.96
C TRP A 566 0.88 -19.32 -9.45
N ARG A 567 1.91 -19.76 -8.72
CA ARG A 567 1.80 -20.13 -7.29
C ARG A 567 1.38 -18.99 -6.36
N ASN A 568 1.58 -17.72 -6.77
CA ASN A 568 1.17 -16.54 -6.01
C ASN A 568 -0.12 -15.92 -6.56
N LEU A 569 -0.88 -16.65 -7.37
CA LEU A 569 -2.16 -16.21 -7.88
C LEU A 569 -3.16 -16.02 -6.72
N THR A 570 -3.90 -14.94 -6.78
CA THR A 570 -4.96 -14.64 -5.80
C THR A 570 -6.31 -15.09 -6.32
N ALA A 571 -7.30 -15.24 -5.45
CA ALA A 571 -8.66 -15.53 -5.88
C ALA A 571 -9.32 -14.26 -6.47
N ASP A 572 -10.22 -14.46 -7.43
CA ASP A 572 -11.12 -13.41 -7.89
C ASP A 572 -11.88 -12.82 -6.71
N SER A 573 -11.94 -11.50 -6.63
CA SER A 573 -12.52 -10.82 -5.47
C SER A 573 -13.37 -9.62 -5.84
N MET A 574 -14.32 -9.30 -4.98
CA MET A 574 -15.18 -8.12 -5.10
C MET A 574 -15.48 -7.55 -3.71
N ARG A 575 -15.46 -6.24 -3.60
CA ARG A 575 -15.83 -5.50 -2.40
C ARG A 575 -16.90 -4.45 -2.76
N VAL A 576 -17.95 -4.39 -1.99
CA VAL A 576 -19.06 -3.44 -2.18
C VAL A 576 -19.36 -2.78 -0.85
N THR A 577 -19.21 -1.46 -0.77
CA THR A 577 -19.56 -0.64 0.39
C THR A 577 -20.83 0.14 0.08
N LEU A 578 -21.84 0.00 0.93
CA LEU A 578 -23.06 0.78 0.90
C LEU A 578 -23.08 1.67 2.13
N GLY A 579 -23.15 2.98 1.93
CA GLY A 579 -23.08 3.91 3.04
C GLY A 579 -24.09 5.04 3.00
N LYS A 580 -24.26 5.68 4.15
CA LYS A 580 -25.13 6.83 4.35
C LYS A 580 -24.53 7.80 5.35
N ARG A 581 -24.18 8.99 4.86
CA ARG A 581 -23.86 10.15 5.67
C ARG A 581 -25.15 10.89 6.00
N PHE A 582 -25.56 10.90 7.27
CA PHE A 582 -26.83 11.53 7.68
C PHE A 582 -26.71 13.04 7.87
N SER A 583 -25.52 13.52 8.09
CA SER A 583 -25.11 14.93 8.22
C SER A 583 -23.63 14.90 8.57
N PRO A 584 -22.97 16.02 8.85
CA PRO A 584 -21.64 16.01 9.48
C PRO A 584 -21.58 15.21 10.81
N LEU A 585 -22.73 14.88 11.39
CA LEU A 585 -22.81 14.17 12.66
C LEU A 585 -22.54 12.66 12.56
N ALA A 586 -23.00 11.98 11.50
CA ALA A 586 -22.96 10.52 11.48
C ALA A 586 -22.81 9.93 10.07
N ASP A 587 -21.95 8.94 9.96
CA ASP A 587 -21.79 8.05 8.81
C ASP A 587 -22.04 6.60 9.23
N LEU A 588 -22.80 5.85 8.43
CA LEU A 588 -23.04 4.43 8.62
C LEU A 588 -22.75 3.70 7.31
N SER A 589 -21.98 2.61 7.36
CA SER A 589 -21.70 1.81 6.18
C SER A 589 -21.75 0.30 6.46
N THR A 590 -22.02 -0.45 5.39
CA THR A 590 -21.96 -1.90 5.34
C THR A 590 -21.07 -2.28 4.15
N GLU A 591 -20.04 -3.06 4.40
CA GLU A 591 -19.13 -3.56 3.39
C GLU A 591 -19.30 -5.07 3.23
N PHE A 592 -19.47 -5.52 1.99
CA PHE A 592 -19.48 -6.92 1.60
C PHE A 592 -18.16 -7.24 0.91
N VAL A 593 -17.45 -8.25 1.38
CA VAL A 593 -16.20 -8.75 0.78
C VAL A 593 -16.45 -10.18 0.32
N ALA A 594 -16.29 -10.42 -0.96
CA ALA A 594 -16.45 -11.73 -1.57
C ALA A 594 -15.18 -12.16 -2.28
N ALA A 595 -14.76 -13.41 -2.10
CA ALA A 595 -13.71 -14.06 -2.85
C ALA A 595 -14.20 -15.38 -3.43
N ALA A 596 -13.75 -15.71 -4.63
CA ALA A 596 -14.02 -16.99 -5.28
C ALA A 596 -13.21 -18.12 -4.62
N ASP A 597 -13.46 -19.35 -5.06
CA ASP A 597 -12.66 -20.50 -4.65
C ASP A 597 -11.20 -20.33 -5.10
N ASP A 598 -10.26 -20.62 -4.21
CA ASP A 598 -8.82 -20.73 -4.52
C ASP A 598 -8.53 -22.17 -4.99
N GLU A 599 -8.50 -22.37 -6.30
CA GLU A 599 -8.29 -23.70 -6.89
C GLU A 599 -6.86 -24.21 -6.71
N ILE A 600 -5.88 -23.33 -6.50
CA ILE A 600 -4.47 -23.73 -6.32
C ILE A 600 -4.27 -24.40 -4.96
N ASN A 601 -4.89 -23.86 -3.93
CA ASN A 601 -4.75 -24.35 -2.55
C ASN A 601 -5.97 -25.15 -2.07
N ASP A 602 -6.94 -25.45 -2.95
CA ASP A 602 -8.20 -26.16 -2.64
C ASP A 602 -8.97 -25.51 -1.47
N ARG A 603 -9.15 -24.17 -1.53
CA ARG A 603 -9.83 -23.40 -0.51
C ARG A 603 -11.17 -22.89 -1.02
N PRO A 604 -12.26 -23.04 -0.23
CA PRO A 604 -13.56 -22.53 -0.62
C PRO A 604 -13.59 -21.02 -0.62
N GLY A 605 -14.33 -20.43 -1.55
CA GLY A 605 -14.64 -19.02 -1.56
C GLY A 605 -15.48 -18.62 -0.35
N TYR A 606 -15.52 -17.32 -0.09
CA TYR A 606 -16.20 -16.79 1.09
C TYR A 606 -16.86 -15.45 0.83
N VAL A 607 -17.79 -15.10 1.72
CA VAL A 607 -18.40 -13.77 1.80
C VAL A 607 -18.37 -13.32 3.26
N THR A 608 -17.75 -12.17 3.53
CA THR A 608 -17.81 -11.53 4.84
C THR A 608 -18.60 -10.23 4.77
N VAL A 609 -19.12 -9.79 5.91
CA VAL A 609 -19.86 -8.55 6.06
C VAL A 609 -19.25 -7.73 7.18
N ASN A 610 -18.90 -6.48 6.88
CA ASN A 610 -18.36 -5.54 7.83
C ASN A 610 -19.36 -4.39 8.02
N LEU A 611 -19.55 -3.96 9.26
CA LEU A 611 -20.44 -2.84 9.60
C LEU A 611 -19.60 -1.75 10.26
N ARG A 612 -19.79 -0.50 9.84
CA ARG A 612 -19.06 0.64 10.41
C ARG A 612 -20.00 1.79 10.71
N ALA A 613 -19.72 2.50 11.78
CA ALA A 613 -20.44 3.70 12.18
C ALA A 613 -19.45 4.71 12.76
N THR A 614 -19.49 5.93 12.23
CA THR A 614 -18.73 7.08 12.75
C THR A 614 -19.71 8.15 13.21
N ILE A 615 -19.51 8.67 14.43
CA ILE A 615 -20.30 9.74 15.02
C ILE A 615 -19.36 10.84 15.46
N THR A 616 -19.56 12.05 14.91
CA THR A 616 -18.73 13.24 15.20
C THR A 616 -19.61 14.40 15.64
N PRO A 617 -19.86 14.56 16.96
CA PRO A 617 -20.64 15.67 17.50
C PRO A 617 -20.03 17.03 17.13
N GLN A 618 -20.86 17.90 16.58
CA GLN A 618 -20.44 19.21 16.05
C GLN A 618 -20.55 20.35 17.06
N GLU A 619 -21.13 20.10 18.24
CA GLU A 619 -21.38 21.12 19.23
C GLU A 619 -21.23 20.57 20.67
N GLY A 620 -20.94 21.45 21.60
CA GLY A 620 -20.95 21.17 23.04
C GLY A 620 -19.67 20.54 23.56
N VAL A 621 -19.74 19.81 24.67
CA VAL A 621 -18.57 19.21 25.34
C VAL A 621 -17.87 18.13 24.51
N LEU A 622 -18.59 17.56 23.58
CA LEU A 622 -18.10 16.48 22.69
C LEU A 622 -17.63 17.01 21.33
N GLU A 623 -17.70 18.30 21.06
CA GLU A 623 -17.11 18.90 19.87
C GLU A 623 -15.64 18.51 19.74
N GLY A 624 -15.16 18.17 18.51
CA GLY A 624 -13.82 17.66 18.26
C GLY A 624 -13.59 16.21 18.73
N THR A 625 -14.67 15.46 19.07
CA THR A 625 -14.59 14.04 19.41
C THR A 625 -15.20 13.22 18.28
N SER A 626 -14.52 12.15 17.86
CA SER A 626 -15.07 11.14 16.95
C SER A 626 -15.21 9.81 17.67
N PHE A 627 -16.36 9.17 17.54
CA PHE A 627 -16.63 7.82 18.02
C PHE A 627 -16.78 6.90 16.82
N ARG A 628 -15.97 5.85 16.74
CA ARG A 628 -16.01 4.87 15.67
C ARG A 628 -16.34 3.50 16.21
N PHE A 629 -17.27 2.83 15.57
CA PHE A 629 -17.70 1.46 15.86
C PHE A 629 -17.52 0.64 14.62
N GLY A 630 -16.88 -0.51 14.75
CA GLY A 630 -16.70 -1.49 13.69
C GLY A 630 -17.19 -2.87 14.13
N ILE A 631 -17.74 -3.65 13.21
CA ILE A 631 -17.95 -5.09 13.36
C ILE A 631 -17.38 -5.72 12.10
N GLU A 632 -16.17 -6.22 12.21
CA GLU A 632 -15.52 -6.96 11.11
C GLU A 632 -15.98 -8.42 11.16
N ASN A 633 -16.18 -9.02 9.97
CA ASN A 633 -16.68 -10.38 9.84
C ASN A 633 -17.96 -10.62 10.71
N ALA A 634 -18.97 -9.77 10.54
CA ALA A 634 -20.17 -9.76 11.39
C ALA A 634 -20.93 -11.10 11.42
N LEU A 635 -20.80 -11.91 10.36
CA LEU A 635 -21.41 -13.23 10.23
C LEU A 635 -20.57 -14.36 10.81
N ASP A 636 -19.40 -14.04 11.37
CA ASP A 636 -18.47 -15.02 11.97
C ASP A 636 -18.03 -16.11 11.01
N MET A 637 -17.80 -15.73 9.75
CA MET A 637 -17.37 -16.66 8.71
C MET A 637 -15.97 -17.18 9.00
N ASN A 638 -15.80 -18.49 8.97
CA ASN A 638 -14.46 -19.10 9.01
C ASN A 638 -13.93 -19.20 7.58
N TYR A 639 -12.82 -18.54 7.29
CA TYR A 639 -12.25 -18.51 5.95
C TYR A 639 -10.71 -18.36 6.02
N MET A 640 -10.07 -18.59 4.88
CA MET A 640 -8.64 -18.43 4.71
C MET A 640 -8.40 -17.80 3.34
N PRO A 641 -7.85 -16.58 3.24
CA PRO A 641 -7.52 -15.94 1.97
C PRO A 641 -6.51 -16.74 1.14
N ALA A 642 -6.48 -16.53 -0.19
CA ALA A 642 -5.69 -17.33 -1.12
C ALA A 642 -4.19 -17.40 -0.76
N LEU A 643 -3.55 -16.27 -0.43
CA LEU A 643 -2.13 -16.23 -0.08
C LEU A 643 -1.85 -16.42 1.42
N ALA A 644 -2.88 -16.49 2.27
CA ALA A 644 -2.70 -16.63 3.69
C ALA A 644 -2.13 -18.00 4.07
N THR A 645 -1.33 -18.05 5.12
CA THR A 645 -0.77 -19.28 5.70
C THR A 645 -1.54 -19.75 6.93
N ARG A 646 -2.48 -18.93 7.41
CA ARG A 646 -3.36 -19.19 8.56
C ARG A 646 -4.78 -18.70 8.30
N THR A 647 -5.76 -19.17 9.06
CA THR A 647 -7.16 -18.71 8.97
C THR A 647 -7.25 -17.23 9.32
N ALA A 648 -8.23 -16.54 8.74
CA ALA A 648 -8.55 -15.16 9.12
C ALA A 648 -9.32 -15.11 10.44
N ALA A 649 -9.27 -13.95 11.10
CA ALA A 649 -10.01 -13.71 12.34
C ALA A 649 -11.52 -13.89 12.15
N GLY A 650 -12.19 -14.46 13.12
CA GLY A 650 -13.63 -14.49 13.26
C GLY A 650 -14.20 -13.09 13.51
N ARG A 651 -15.45 -13.02 13.98
CA ARG A 651 -16.09 -11.73 14.25
C ARG A 651 -15.31 -10.90 15.27
N ASN A 652 -15.05 -9.63 14.91
CA ASN A 652 -14.34 -8.68 15.75
C ASN A 652 -15.13 -7.37 15.89
N ILE A 653 -15.48 -7.01 17.11
CA ILE A 653 -16.13 -5.73 17.41
C ILE A 653 -15.06 -4.75 17.83
N LYS A 654 -14.93 -3.65 17.09
CA LYS A 654 -13.95 -2.58 17.31
C LYS A 654 -14.63 -1.32 17.78
N PHE A 655 -13.99 -0.60 18.66
CA PHE A 655 -14.44 0.71 19.13
C PHE A 655 -13.25 1.65 19.28
N THR A 656 -13.36 2.87 18.74
CA THR A 656 -12.33 3.90 18.84
C THR A 656 -12.96 5.24 19.21
N VAL A 657 -12.31 5.96 20.10
CA VAL A 657 -12.61 7.35 20.44
C VAL A 657 -11.37 8.19 20.16
N SER A 658 -11.53 9.22 19.33
CA SER A 658 -10.50 10.24 19.09
C SER A 658 -11.01 11.59 19.56
N LYS A 659 -10.19 12.33 20.30
CA LYS A 659 -10.51 13.69 20.78
C LYS A 659 -9.37 14.62 20.42
N SER A 660 -9.71 15.72 19.75
CA SER A 660 -8.81 16.86 19.51
C SER A 660 -9.13 18.00 20.48
N PHE A 661 -8.08 18.66 20.98
CA PHE A 661 -8.13 19.73 21.97
C PHE A 661 -7.40 20.96 21.47
#